data_a8f18b533b6d913e76511e0dede1baeb
#
_entry.id   a8f18b533b6d913e76511e0dede1baeb
#
_cell.length_a   1.000
_cell.length_b   1.000
_cell.length_c   1.000
_cell.angle_alpha   90.00
_cell.angle_beta   90.00
_cell.angle_gamma   90.00
#
_symmetry.space_group_name_H-M   'P 1'
#
loop_
_entity.id
_entity.type
_entity.pdbx_description
1 polymer ?
#
loop_
_entity_poly.entity_id
_entity_poly.type
_entity_poly.pdbx_seq_one_letter_code
_entity_poly.pdbx_strand_id
1 'polypeptide(L)'
;MFKFQLWLIALCLLLYGKIHSSILDYYPYKVTPTASNYGNTGILEMPNARMMSEAQLRFNFSASFPNEFTSLTASPFNWLEATYRYTEIKNVKYGPASYSGNQTLKDKGFDLKTLVLKETSSLPAIAIGLRDIAGSGEFSSEYIVSTKRLGQFDFSLGLGWGVLGTDNNFSNPLELFHDGFKTRDDTSDLGGTFTVKNWFSGDTALFGGIEYDMPRRGLRLKLEYDTSNPDFRKTVDKVDSRINFGVDYLFSENLDFSAAFERGSQFRVSFRLKGNFLEDTISKPKPKRVAKLNEEQKKKILDNNEIFYTSLNINLREESILIQAANLKEDEVDVAIATSRFPSLTRPVGRTARMVSALAPDDVEKINIHAMNGDFEVAKFSIGREYFEKGDMNQLSSSELLRLSEIDSTDSDPLYETADFQPLVYFPEFGWSVSPALNHQIGGPEGFYLGELFLRADATLKFKRNLLLYSSFGVSIYDTFNDLNNPSQSSIPKVRSDIQEYLKAGSNSIQRMQLEYFSQPFKDVFTRLDLGYLEPMFGGLGGEILYRPFDKPYAMGFSMHKVKQRGYRQLFAFKDYSTTTGHLGFYFDFPYQIRSRFMVGKYLAGDKGVTLDLSRRFKSGFQAGVFASKTNLSAEEFGEGSFDKGFYISIP
;
A
#
# COMPACT_ATOMS: atom_id res chain seq x y z
N MET A 1 -28.35 -40.05 -0.57
CA MET A 1 -27.15 -39.58 0.12
C MET A 1 -27.17 -38.09 0.32
N PHE A 2 -27.46 -37.30 -0.70
CA PHE A 2 -27.51 -35.82 -0.65
C PHE A 2 -28.44 -35.21 0.39
N LYS A 3 -29.65 -35.76 0.59
CA LYS A 3 -30.60 -35.29 1.62
C LYS A 3 -30.07 -35.50 3.04
N PHE A 4 -29.24 -36.50 3.28
CA PHE A 4 -28.64 -36.78 4.58
C PHE A 4 -27.52 -35.79 4.94
N GLN A 5 -26.73 -35.38 3.97
CA GLN A 5 -25.66 -34.40 4.14
C GLN A 5 -26.20 -32.99 4.38
N LEU A 6 -27.27 -32.59 3.68
CA LEU A 6 -28.00 -31.34 3.95
C LEU A 6 -28.61 -31.32 5.36
N TRP A 7 -29.13 -32.46 5.83
CA TRP A 7 -29.61 -32.60 7.18
C TRP A 7 -28.51 -32.50 8.23
N LEU A 8 -27.33 -33.03 7.93
CA LEU A 8 -26.14 -32.91 8.81
C LEU A 8 -25.67 -31.46 8.91
N ILE A 9 -25.63 -30.74 7.81
CA ILE A 9 -25.28 -29.31 7.76
C ILE A 9 -26.31 -28.48 8.51
N ALA A 10 -27.61 -28.73 8.29
CA ALA A 10 -28.69 -28.06 9.00
C ALA A 10 -28.69 -28.42 10.50
N LEU A 11 -28.35 -29.65 10.85
CA LEU A 11 -28.22 -30.10 12.25
C LEU A 11 -26.99 -29.46 12.93
N CYS A 12 -25.85 -29.35 12.23
CA CYS A 12 -24.70 -28.62 12.72
C CYS A 12 -25.00 -27.13 12.93
N LEU A 13 -25.74 -26.50 12.03
CA LEU A 13 -26.14 -25.10 12.16
C LEU A 13 -27.16 -24.92 13.30
N LEU A 14 -28.06 -25.89 13.53
CA LEU A 14 -29.05 -25.88 14.62
C LEU A 14 -28.44 -26.20 15.99
N LEU A 15 -27.43 -27.06 16.04
CA LEU A 15 -26.68 -27.37 17.27
C LEU A 15 -25.79 -26.19 17.71
N TYR A 16 -25.38 -25.34 16.80
CA TYR A 16 -24.65 -24.09 17.09
C TYR A 16 -25.49 -23.09 17.89
N GLY A 17 -26.80 -23.11 17.78
CA GLY A 17 -27.70 -22.10 18.39
C GLY A 17 -27.90 -22.22 19.91
N LYS A 18 -27.30 -23.21 20.62
CA LYS A 18 -27.53 -23.46 22.04
C LYS A 18 -26.32 -23.53 22.95
N ILE A 19 -25.15 -23.10 22.51
CA ILE A 19 -23.97 -23.07 23.39
C ILE A 19 -23.93 -21.72 24.10
N HIS A 20 -24.19 -21.73 25.39
CA HIS A 20 -24.17 -20.58 26.30
C HIS A 20 -22.83 -19.90 26.35
N SER A 21 -22.86 -18.58 26.62
CA SER A 21 -21.71 -17.72 26.87
C SER A 21 -20.59 -18.44 27.64
N SER A 22 -19.43 -18.50 27.05
CA SER A 22 -18.27 -19.13 27.70
C SER A 22 -17.62 -18.13 28.66
N ILE A 23 -16.88 -18.64 29.66
CA ILE A 23 -15.99 -17.86 30.54
C ILE A 23 -15.06 -16.90 29.76
N LEU A 24 -14.82 -17.16 28.48
CA LEU A 24 -14.03 -16.33 27.56
C LEU A 24 -14.71 -15.01 27.17
N ASP A 25 -16.03 -14.87 27.35
CA ASP A 25 -16.73 -13.58 27.16
C ASP A 25 -16.37 -12.57 28.27
N TYR A 26 -15.93 -13.07 29.44
CA TYR A 26 -15.42 -12.27 30.57
C TYR A 26 -13.94 -11.91 30.44
N TYR A 27 -13.16 -12.73 29.72
CA TYR A 27 -11.75 -12.50 29.43
C TYR A 27 -11.52 -12.68 27.93
N PRO A 28 -11.78 -11.66 27.11
CA PRO A 28 -11.62 -11.75 25.67
C PRO A 28 -10.14 -11.99 25.34
N TYR A 29 -9.78 -13.25 25.23
CA TYR A 29 -8.47 -13.64 24.73
C TYR A 29 -8.38 -13.27 23.26
N LYS A 30 -7.53 -12.28 22.94
CA LYS A 30 -7.30 -11.85 21.58
C LYS A 30 -6.53 -12.94 20.83
N VAL A 31 -7.26 -13.73 20.06
CA VAL A 31 -6.65 -14.73 19.19
C VAL A 31 -5.92 -14.00 18.04
N THR A 32 -4.64 -14.28 17.89
CA THR A 32 -3.86 -13.83 16.74
C THR A 32 -4.07 -14.84 15.61
N PRO A 33 -4.73 -14.47 14.50
CA PRO A 33 -4.89 -15.38 13.37
C PRO A 33 -3.55 -15.79 12.77
N THR A 34 -3.41 -17.08 12.45
CA THR A 34 -2.22 -17.62 11.80
C THR A 34 -2.41 -17.72 10.28
N ALA A 35 -1.32 -17.82 9.54
CA ALA A 35 -1.38 -17.93 8.10
C ALA A 35 -1.50 -19.40 7.63
N SER A 36 -2.08 -19.56 6.45
CA SER A 36 -1.92 -20.75 5.63
C SER A 36 -0.53 -20.80 4.98
N ASN A 37 -0.23 -21.86 4.25
CA ASN A 37 1.00 -21.99 3.47
C ASN A 37 1.11 -20.93 2.38
N TYR A 38 -0.02 -20.43 1.88
CA TYR A 38 -0.10 -19.37 0.86
C TYR A 38 0.05 -17.95 1.42
N GLY A 39 0.12 -17.79 2.74
CA GLY A 39 0.35 -16.51 3.42
C GLY A 39 -0.91 -15.74 3.80
N ASN A 40 -2.08 -16.02 3.23
CA ASN A 40 -3.35 -15.50 3.73
C ASN A 40 -3.72 -16.20 5.05
N THR A 41 -4.70 -15.66 5.78
CA THR A 41 -5.14 -16.31 7.02
C THR A 41 -5.87 -17.61 6.72
N GLY A 42 -5.43 -18.71 7.37
CA GLY A 42 -5.95 -20.05 7.11
C GLY A 42 -5.37 -21.10 8.05
N ILE A 43 -5.70 -22.37 7.80
CA ILE A 43 -5.22 -23.51 8.58
C ILE A 43 -3.81 -23.88 8.06
N LEU A 44 -3.69 -24.78 7.11
CA LEU A 44 -2.45 -25.15 6.40
C LEU A 44 -2.64 -24.86 4.89
N GLU A 45 -3.21 -25.79 4.15
CA GLU A 45 -3.63 -25.59 2.76
C GLU A 45 -5.03 -24.96 2.66
N MET A 46 -5.90 -25.24 3.65
CA MET A 46 -7.30 -24.82 3.65
C MET A 46 -7.48 -23.47 4.30
N PRO A 47 -8.39 -22.63 3.74
CA PRO A 47 -8.74 -21.33 4.33
C PRO A 47 -9.63 -21.50 5.57
N ASN A 48 -9.61 -20.47 6.43
CA ASN A 48 -10.59 -20.27 7.49
C ASN A 48 -11.24 -18.88 7.37
N ALA A 49 -12.24 -18.56 8.21
CA ALA A 49 -12.92 -17.26 8.20
C ALA A 49 -12.26 -16.21 9.13
N ARG A 50 -11.09 -16.48 9.67
CA ARG A 50 -10.32 -15.50 10.45
C ARG A 50 -9.65 -14.49 9.52
N MET A 51 -9.47 -13.25 10.01
CA MET A 51 -8.89 -12.13 9.26
C MET A 51 -7.70 -11.54 10.00
N MET A 52 -6.73 -11.05 9.26
CA MET A 52 -5.66 -10.19 9.77
C MET A 52 -6.24 -8.91 10.37
N SER A 53 -5.48 -8.28 11.26
CA SER A 53 -5.81 -6.94 11.74
C SER A 53 -5.71 -5.91 10.61
N GLU A 54 -6.52 -4.86 10.70
CA GLU A 54 -6.45 -3.72 9.77
C GLU A 54 -5.04 -3.11 9.72
N ALA A 55 -4.61 -2.70 8.54
CA ALA A 55 -3.26 -2.18 8.24
C ALA A 55 -2.11 -3.16 8.53
N GLN A 56 -2.39 -4.44 8.69
CA GLN A 56 -1.34 -5.44 8.83
C GLN A 56 -0.79 -5.86 7.47
N LEU A 57 0.53 -5.96 7.39
CA LEU A 57 1.27 -6.55 6.28
C LEU A 57 1.98 -7.81 6.79
N ARG A 58 1.92 -8.88 6.01
CA ARG A 58 2.58 -10.15 6.30
C ARG A 58 3.40 -10.58 5.09
N PHE A 59 4.69 -10.81 5.31
CA PHE A 59 5.52 -11.60 4.42
C PHE A 59 5.48 -13.06 4.89
N ASN A 60 5.35 -14.00 3.95
CA ASN A 60 5.37 -15.44 4.22
C ASN A 60 6.30 -16.14 3.24
N PHE A 61 7.11 -17.03 3.77
CA PHE A 61 7.85 -18.03 3.01
C PHE A 61 7.49 -19.40 3.53
N SER A 62 7.12 -20.32 2.64
CA SER A 62 6.67 -21.67 2.98
C SER A 62 7.26 -22.67 1.97
N ALA A 63 7.99 -23.65 2.46
CA ALA A 63 8.71 -24.59 1.62
C ALA A 63 8.43 -26.05 1.99
N SER A 64 8.09 -26.82 0.97
CA SER A 64 8.05 -28.27 0.96
C SER A 64 8.39 -28.72 -0.46
N PHE A 65 9.34 -29.64 -0.63
CA PHE A 65 9.61 -30.12 -2.00
C PHE A 65 8.35 -30.80 -2.58
N PRO A 66 7.96 -30.51 -3.84
CA PRO A 66 8.63 -29.61 -4.80
C PRO A 66 8.18 -28.14 -4.75
N ASN A 67 7.24 -27.76 -3.89
CA ASN A 67 6.56 -26.47 -3.91
C ASN A 67 7.14 -25.48 -2.88
N GLU A 68 7.44 -24.27 -3.34
CA GLU A 68 7.76 -23.13 -2.49
C GLU A 68 6.78 -21.99 -2.74
N PHE A 69 6.26 -21.41 -1.65
CA PHE A 69 5.36 -20.25 -1.71
C PHE A 69 6.01 -19.08 -1.02
N THR A 70 6.17 -17.98 -1.74
CA THR A 70 6.53 -16.69 -1.17
C THR A 70 5.38 -15.74 -1.39
N SER A 71 4.94 -15.03 -0.35
CA SER A 71 3.78 -14.17 -0.50
C SER A 71 3.84 -12.92 0.37
N LEU A 72 3.12 -11.89 -0.09
CA LEU A 72 2.84 -10.66 0.64
C LEU A 72 1.34 -10.53 0.80
N THR A 73 0.87 -10.53 2.04
CA THR A 73 -0.56 -10.35 2.36
C THR A 73 -0.76 -9.03 3.09
N ALA A 74 -1.64 -8.20 2.57
CA ALA A 74 -2.07 -6.95 3.18
C ALA A 74 -3.54 -7.03 3.60
N SER A 75 -3.87 -6.43 4.76
CA SER A 75 -5.25 -6.25 5.21
C SER A 75 -5.59 -4.76 5.21
N PRO A 76 -6.01 -4.20 4.06
CA PRO A 76 -6.37 -2.78 3.98
C PRO A 76 -7.60 -2.42 4.82
N PHE A 77 -8.44 -3.41 5.16
CA PHE A 77 -9.59 -3.30 6.06
C PHE A 77 -9.66 -4.56 6.93
N ASN A 78 -10.27 -4.46 8.09
CA ASN A 78 -10.47 -5.60 8.99
C ASN A 78 -11.38 -6.73 8.43
N TRP A 79 -11.95 -6.51 7.25
CA TRP A 79 -12.82 -7.45 6.54
C TRP A 79 -12.27 -7.87 5.17
N LEU A 80 -11.08 -7.37 4.74
CA LEU A 80 -10.48 -7.66 3.44
C LEU A 80 -9.01 -8.02 3.59
N GLU A 81 -8.62 -9.18 3.10
CA GLU A 81 -7.22 -9.58 2.86
C GLU A 81 -6.96 -9.68 1.36
N ALA A 82 -5.83 -9.12 0.92
CA ALA A 82 -5.31 -9.26 -0.43
C ALA A 82 -3.90 -9.85 -0.38
N THR A 83 -3.66 -10.92 -1.13
CA THR A 83 -2.38 -11.63 -1.13
C THR A 83 -1.80 -11.65 -2.55
N TYR A 84 -0.57 -11.21 -2.68
CA TYR A 84 0.27 -11.53 -3.83
C TYR A 84 1.05 -12.79 -3.49
N ARG A 85 0.91 -13.82 -4.33
CA ARG A 85 1.57 -15.10 -4.17
C ARG A 85 2.50 -15.37 -5.33
N TYR A 86 3.68 -15.82 -5.01
CA TYR A 86 4.67 -16.32 -5.93
C TYR A 86 4.96 -17.79 -5.58
N THR A 87 4.71 -18.67 -6.50
CA THR A 87 4.87 -20.11 -6.35
C THR A 87 6.02 -20.59 -7.23
N GLU A 88 6.96 -21.32 -6.66
CA GLU A 88 7.98 -22.06 -7.43
C GLU A 88 7.74 -23.57 -7.31
N ILE A 89 7.69 -24.27 -8.47
CA ILE A 89 7.54 -25.71 -8.55
C ILE A 89 8.83 -26.31 -9.10
N LYS A 90 9.67 -26.88 -8.23
CA LYS A 90 11.06 -27.23 -8.53
C LYS A 90 11.25 -28.46 -9.44
N ASN A 91 10.26 -29.33 -9.50
CA ASN A 91 10.31 -30.55 -10.34
C ASN A 91 9.69 -30.37 -11.73
N VAL A 92 9.17 -29.18 -12.04
CA VAL A 92 8.58 -28.84 -13.35
C VAL A 92 9.43 -27.74 -14.00
N LYS A 93 9.75 -27.90 -15.29
CA LYS A 93 10.45 -26.86 -16.05
C LYS A 93 9.47 -25.79 -16.52
N TYR A 94 9.94 -24.54 -16.56
CA TYR A 94 9.17 -23.39 -17.04
C TYR A 94 8.74 -23.56 -18.52
N GLY A 95 9.65 -24.10 -19.34
CA GLY A 95 9.42 -24.32 -20.76
C GLY A 95 10.48 -25.25 -21.38
N PRO A 96 10.52 -25.36 -22.69
CA PRO A 96 11.56 -26.12 -23.40
C PRO A 96 12.96 -25.59 -23.04
N ALA A 97 13.94 -26.49 -22.99
CA ALA A 97 15.32 -26.10 -22.63
C ALA A 97 15.95 -25.05 -23.56
N SER A 98 15.51 -25.00 -24.83
CA SER A 98 15.91 -23.98 -25.80
C SER A 98 15.42 -22.56 -25.46
N TYR A 99 14.35 -22.46 -24.68
CA TYR A 99 13.73 -21.18 -24.28
C TYR A 99 14.12 -20.77 -22.87
N SER A 100 13.99 -21.67 -21.90
CA SER A 100 14.14 -21.36 -20.46
C SER A 100 15.31 -22.09 -19.77
N GLY A 101 16.12 -22.85 -20.52
CA GLY A 101 17.23 -23.62 -19.96
C GLY A 101 16.76 -24.62 -18.89
N ASN A 102 17.35 -24.54 -17.72
CA ASN A 102 16.99 -25.36 -16.55
C ASN A 102 16.03 -24.67 -15.58
N GLN A 103 15.43 -23.56 -15.97
CA GLN A 103 14.54 -22.77 -15.11
C GLN A 103 13.32 -23.60 -14.69
N THR A 104 13.00 -23.53 -13.39
CA THR A 104 11.83 -24.18 -12.80
C THR A 104 10.56 -23.39 -13.08
N LEU A 105 9.40 -24.03 -13.03
CA LEU A 105 8.12 -23.39 -13.21
C LEU A 105 7.86 -22.41 -12.07
N LYS A 106 7.48 -21.19 -12.43
CA LYS A 106 7.09 -20.13 -11.50
C LYS A 106 5.73 -19.58 -11.88
N ASP A 107 4.90 -19.39 -10.87
CA ASP A 107 3.54 -18.88 -11.03
C ASP A 107 3.31 -17.69 -10.11
N LYS A 108 2.50 -16.73 -10.58
CA LYS A 108 2.09 -15.53 -9.86
C LYS A 108 0.58 -15.51 -9.75
N GLY A 109 0.08 -15.37 -8.53
CA GLY A 109 -1.35 -15.27 -8.27
C GLY A 109 -1.71 -14.12 -7.35
N PHE A 110 -2.93 -13.65 -7.49
CA PHE A 110 -3.55 -12.71 -6.57
C PHE A 110 -4.74 -13.37 -5.91
N ASP A 111 -4.74 -13.40 -4.58
CA ASP A 111 -5.83 -13.97 -3.80
C ASP A 111 -6.55 -12.84 -3.06
N LEU A 112 -7.88 -12.92 -3.01
CA LEU A 112 -8.73 -12.04 -2.21
C LEU A 112 -9.56 -12.87 -1.23
N LYS A 113 -9.71 -12.35 -0.01
CA LYS A 113 -10.57 -12.94 1.01
C LYS A 113 -11.35 -11.85 1.71
N THR A 114 -12.67 -12.01 1.76
CA THR A 114 -13.60 -11.04 2.32
C THR A 114 -14.41 -11.68 3.45
N LEU A 115 -14.43 -11.04 4.61
CA LEU A 115 -15.29 -11.40 5.73
C LEU A 115 -16.70 -10.85 5.47
N VAL A 116 -17.66 -11.76 5.29
CA VAL A 116 -19.06 -11.42 5.03
C VAL A 116 -19.85 -11.28 6.34
N LEU A 117 -19.59 -12.19 7.29
CA LEU A 117 -20.23 -12.19 8.59
C LEU A 117 -19.18 -12.30 9.69
N LYS A 118 -19.23 -11.40 10.65
CA LYS A 118 -18.40 -11.48 11.87
C LYS A 118 -18.98 -12.53 12.82
N GLU A 119 -18.08 -13.24 13.52
CA GLU A 119 -18.47 -14.14 14.59
C GLU A 119 -19.19 -13.40 15.70
N THR A 120 -20.26 -14.00 16.19
CA THR A 120 -20.97 -13.60 17.41
C THR A 120 -21.01 -14.76 18.39
N SER A 121 -21.64 -14.59 19.56
CA SER A 121 -21.86 -15.71 20.49
C SER A 121 -22.61 -16.89 19.83
N SER A 122 -23.58 -16.60 18.96
CA SER A 122 -24.44 -17.59 18.32
C SER A 122 -24.02 -17.98 16.91
N LEU A 123 -23.48 -17.05 16.11
CA LEU A 123 -23.17 -17.25 14.71
C LEU A 123 -21.66 -17.39 14.47
N PRO A 124 -21.23 -18.26 13.54
CA PRO A 124 -19.84 -18.34 13.12
C PRO A 124 -19.45 -17.11 12.29
N ALA A 125 -18.15 -16.85 12.16
CA ALA A 125 -17.65 -16.00 11.10
C ALA A 125 -17.84 -16.69 9.75
N ILE A 126 -18.14 -15.92 8.69
CA ILE A 126 -18.24 -16.42 7.31
C ILE A 126 -17.37 -15.55 6.43
N ALA A 127 -16.48 -16.19 5.67
CA ALA A 127 -15.66 -15.53 4.67
C ALA A 127 -15.85 -16.18 3.29
N ILE A 128 -15.70 -15.35 2.27
CA ILE A 128 -15.64 -15.75 0.86
C ILE A 128 -14.26 -15.40 0.34
N GLY A 129 -13.65 -16.28 -0.43
CA GLY A 129 -12.38 -15.99 -1.02
C GLY A 129 -12.25 -16.51 -2.43
N LEU A 130 -11.35 -15.85 -3.15
CA LEU A 130 -10.97 -16.11 -4.52
C LEU A 130 -9.44 -16.27 -4.55
N ARG A 131 -8.93 -17.36 -5.05
CA ARG A 131 -7.51 -17.60 -5.24
C ARG A 131 -7.15 -17.48 -6.70
N ASP A 132 -6.00 -16.91 -6.99
CA ASP A 132 -5.43 -16.78 -8.34
C ASP A 132 -6.34 -16.04 -9.33
N ILE A 133 -6.91 -14.91 -8.90
CA ILE A 133 -7.96 -14.18 -9.65
C ILE A 133 -7.48 -13.64 -10.99
N ALA A 134 -6.23 -13.21 -11.07
CA ALA A 134 -5.64 -12.53 -12.23
C ALA A 134 -4.22 -13.03 -12.50
N GLY A 135 -3.91 -14.24 -12.09
CA GLY A 135 -2.68 -14.95 -12.34
C GLY A 135 -2.76 -15.86 -13.57
N SER A 136 -2.10 -17.00 -13.50
CA SER A 136 -2.13 -18.02 -14.57
C SER A 136 -3.44 -18.81 -14.63
N GLY A 137 -4.21 -18.77 -13.54
CA GLY A 137 -5.39 -19.62 -13.34
C GLY A 137 -5.08 -21.03 -12.80
N GLU A 138 -3.83 -21.35 -12.65
CA GLU A 138 -3.33 -22.68 -12.28
C GLU A 138 -3.70 -23.06 -10.83
N PHE A 139 -3.79 -22.11 -9.93
CA PHE A 139 -4.25 -22.30 -8.54
C PHE A 139 -5.65 -21.74 -8.34
N SER A 140 -6.37 -21.47 -9.44
CA SER A 140 -7.68 -20.84 -9.40
C SER A 140 -8.65 -21.66 -8.57
N SER A 141 -9.18 -21.04 -7.55
CA SER A 141 -10.19 -21.63 -6.68
C SER A 141 -11.00 -20.57 -5.94
N GLU A 142 -12.23 -20.94 -5.67
CA GLU A 142 -13.15 -20.13 -4.87
C GLU A 142 -13.56 -20.91 -3.64
N TYR A 143 -13.94 -20.23 -2.59
CA TYR A 143 -14.43 -20.87 -1.37
C TYR A 143 -15.38 -20.01 -0.60
N ILE A 144 -16.25 -20.69 0.15
CA ILE A 144 -17.06 -20.12 1.23
C ILE A 144 -16.71 -20.91 2.49
N VAL A 145 -16.24 -20.25 3.52
CA VAL A 145 -15.80 -20.91 4.76
C VAL A 145 -16.46 -20.28 5.98
N SER A 146 -16.86 -21.13 6.91
CA SER A 146 -17.37 -20.79 8.22
C SER A 146 -16.35 -21.15 9.29
N THR A 147 -16.11 -20.29 10.28
CA THR A 147 -15.24 -20.58 11.42
C THR A 147 -15.91 -20.17 12.72
N LYS A 148 -15.93 -21.10 13.69
CA LYS A 148 -16.52 -20.87 15.02
C LYS A 148 -15.52 -21.23 16.12
N ARG A 149 -15.34 -20.31 17.06
CA ARG A 149 -14.52 -20.55 18.24
C ARG A 149 -15.34 -21.15 19.38
N LEU A 150 -14.83 -22.22 19.95
CA LEU A 150 -15.33 -22.87 21.16
C LEU A 150 -14.17 -23.06 22.15
N GLY A 151 -14.08 -22.20 23.15
CA GLY A 151 -12.97 -22.21 24.07
C GLY A 151 -11.63 -21.91 23.37
N GLN A 152 -10.70 -22.85 23.44
CA GLN A 152 -9.40 -22.75 22.77
C GLN A 152 -9.38 -23.36 21.37
N PHE A 153 -10.52 -23.90 20.89
CA PHE A 153 -10.63 -24.51 19.59
C PHE A 153 -11.30 -23.57 18.58
N ASP A 154 -10.74 -23.47 17.39
CA ASP A 154 -11.37 -22.92 16.20
C ASP A 154 -11.75 -24.05 15.26
N PHE A 155 -13.05 -24.17 14.96
CA PHE A 155 -13.59 -25.15 14.02
C PHE A 155 -13.93 -24.45 12.72
N SER A 156 -13.39 -24.95 11.62
CA SER A 156 -13.64 -24.42 10.28
C SER A 156 -14.26 -25.48 9.38
N LEU A 157 -15.26 -25.06 8.60
CA LEU A 157 -15.92 -25.89 7.60
C LEU A 157 -16.24 -25.03 6.38
N GLY A 158 -15.88 -25.50 5.18
CA GLY A 158 -16.08 -24.73 3.96
C GLY A 158 -16.42 -25.59 2.75
N LEU A 159 -16.89 -24.90 1.72
CA LEU A 159 -17.09 -25.39 0.37
C LEU A 159 -16.04 -24.78 -0.55
N GLY A 160 -15.39 -25.60 -1.35
CA GLY A 160 -14.36 -25.19 -2.29
C GLY A 160 -14.66 -25.61 -3.72
N TRP A 161 -14.33 -24.73 -4.67
CA TRP A 161 -14.40 -24.93 -6.12
C TRP A 161 -13.01 -24.82 -6.73
N GLY A 162 -12.89 -25.20 -8.00
CA GLY A 162 -11.61 -25.20 -8.70
C GLY A 162 -10.63 -26.17 -8.04
N VAL A 163 -9.39 -25.78 -7.78
CA VAL A 163 -8.38 -26.65 -7.15
C VAL A 163 -8.84 -27.21 -5.80
N LEU A 164 -9.60 -26.44 -5.02
CA LEU A 164 -10.18 -26.88 -3.75
C LEU A 164 -11.32 -27.90 -3.93
N GLY A 165 -11.89 -28.01 -5.14
CA GLY A 165 -12.95 -28.95 -5.49
C GLY A 165 -12.48 -30.18 -6.28
N THR A 166 -11.18 -30.47 -6.32
CA THR A 166 -10.63 -31.52 -7.21
C THR A 166 -10.73 -32.94 -6.65
N ASP A 167 -10.92 -33.12 -5.35
CA ASP A 167 -11.03 -34.45 -4.75
C ASP A 167 -12.18 -34.56 -3.75
N ASN A 168 -12.73 -35.78 -3.63
CA ASN A 168 -13.93 -36.06 -2.83
C ASN A 168 -15.07 -35.08 -3.11
N ASN A 169 -15.21 -34.70 -4.38
CA ASN A 169 -16.15 -33.71 -4.85
C ASN A 169 -17.54 -34.30 -5.09
N PHE A 170 -18.49 -33.39 -5.27
CA PHE A 170 -19.89 -33.66 -5.60
C PHE A 170 -20.42 -32.52 -6.48
N SER A 171 -21.56 -32.75 -7.11
CA SER A 171 -22.20 -31.78 -7.98
C SER A 171 -22.41 -30.45 -7.28
N ASN A 172 -22.13 -29.37 -7.98
CA ASN A 172 -22.18 -28.01 -7.45
C ASN A 172 -23.59 -27.65 -6.92
N PRO A 173 -23.76 -27.32 -5.64
CA PRO A 173 -25.08 -26.95 -5.12
C PRO A 173 -25.65 -25.67 -5.73
N LEU A 174 -24.82 -24.80 -6.35
CA LEU A 174 -25.26 -23.58 -7.00
C LEU A 174 -25.95 -23.86 -8.36
N GLU A 175 -25.82 -25.07 -8.92
CA GLU A 175 -26.59 -25.49 -10.11
C GLU A 175 -28.11 -25.38 -9.90
N LEU A 176 -28.58 -25.46 -8.63
CA LEU A 176 -29.99 -25.27 -8.29
C LEU A 176 -30.50 -23.87 -8.61
N PHE A 177 -29.60 -22.90 -8.73
CA PHE A 177 -29.94 -21.49 -9.01
C PHE A 177 -29.70 -21.11 -10.46
N HIS A 178 -28.64 -21.68 -11.11
CA HIS A 178 -28.29 -21.35 -12.48
C HIS A 178 -27.37 -22.42 -13.11
N ASP A 179 -27.71 -22.89 -14.32
CA ASP A 179 -26.95 -23.92 -15.04
C ASP A 179 -25.48 -23.53 -15.35
N GLY A 180 -25.18 -22.24 -15.41
CA GLY A 180 -23.83 -21.72 -15.61
C GLY A 180 -22.82 -22.12 -14.54
N PHE A 181 -23.27 -22.58 -13.37
CA PHE A 181 -22.38 -23.09 -12.32
C PHE A 181 -22.01 -24.59 -12.50
N LYS A 182 -22.59 -25.28 -13.48
CA LYS A 182 -22.39 -26.71 -13.67
C LYS A 182 -21.01 -27.08 -14.17
N THR A 183 -20.46 -26.28 -15.06
CA THR A 183 -19.18 -26.56 -15.70
C THR A 183 -18.20 -25.42 -15.53
N ARG A 184 -16.93 -25.76 -15.34
CA ARG A 184 -15.81 -24.84 -15.30
C ARG A 184 -15.03 -24.98 -16.60
N ASP A 185 -14.84 -23.90 -17.32
CA ASP A 185 -14.04 -23.90 -18.55
C ASP A 185 -12.54 -23.99 -18.20
N ASP A 186 -11.78 -24.65 -19.07
CA ASP A 186 -10.33 -24.69 -18.97
C ASP A 186 -9.75 -23.30 -19.27
N THR A 187 -8.91 -22.76 -18.37
CA THR A 187 -8.43 -21.36 -18.45
C THR A 187 -7.02 -21.25 -19.02
N SER A 188 -6.52 -22.29 -19.66
CA SER A 188 -5.11 -22.53 -19.95
C SER A 188 -4.43 -21.58 -20.95
N ASP A 189 -5.14 -20.71 -21.68
CA ASP A 189 -4.52 -20.11 -22.87
C ASP A 189 -3.92 -18.71 -22.72
N LEU A 190 -4.37 -17.89 -21.78
CA LEU A 190 -3.81 -16.55 -21.58
C LEU A 190 -3.81 -16.15 -20.09
N GLY A 191 -2.69 -16.31 -19.42
CA GLY A 191 -2.50 -15.84 -18.06
C GLY A 191 -2.86 -14.37 -17.88
N GLY A 192 -3.39 -14.04 -16.71
CA GLY A 192 -3.70 -12.66 -16.34
C GLY A 192 -5.08 -12.14 -16.74
N THR A 193 -6.00 -13.01 -17.18
CA THR A 193 -7.40 -12.66 -17.47
C THR A 193 -8.31 -12.84 -16.24
N PHE A 194 -9.33 -11.99 -16.12
CA PHE A 194 -10.42 -12.20 -15.17
C PHE A 194 -11.48 -13.10 -15.79
N THR A 195 -11.47 -14.39 -15.45
CA THR A 195 -12.48 -15.37 -15.91
C THR A 195 -13.65 -15.47 -14.94
N VAL A 196 -14.40 -14.37 -14.79
CA VAL A 196 -15.54 -14.28 -13.83
C VAL A 196 -16.58 -15.38 -14.03
N LYS A 197 -16.77 -15.85 -15.28
CA LYS A 197 -17.71 -16.94 -15.62
C LYS A 197 -17.33 -18.28 -14.97
N ASN A 198 -16.08 -18.45 -14.58
CA ASN A 198 -15.60 -19.67 -13.92
C ASN A 198 -15.75 -19.61 -12.39
N TRP A 199 -16.05 -18.44 -11.83
CA TRP A 199 -16.14 -18.32 -10.37
C TRP A 199 -17.27 -19.13 -9.81
N PHE A 200 -16.98 -19.94 -8.79
CA PHE A 200 -17.92 -20.87 -8.13
C PHE A 200 -18.54 -21.91 -9.08
N SER A 201 -17.89 -22.25 -10.18
CA SER A 201 -18.36 -23.17 -11.21
C SER A 201 -17.60 -24.50 -11.15
N GLY A 202 -18.22 -25.57 -11.66
CA GLY A 202 -17.70 -26.94 -11.63
C GLY A 202 -17.99 -27.65 -10.31
N ASP A 203 -17.41 -28.82 -10.12
CA ASP A 203 -17.59 -29.64 -8.93
C ASP A 203 -17.14 -28.94 -7.65
N THR A 204 -17.73 -29.31 -6.54
CA THR A 204 -17.52 -28.72 -5.22
C THR A 204 -17.06 -29.78 -4.24
N ALA A 205 -16.15 -29.43 -3.31
CA ALA A 205 -15.78 -30.31 -2.21
C ALA A 205 -15.95 -29.64 -0.84
N LEU A 206 -16.16 -30.48 0.18
CA LEU A 206 -16.21 -30.06 1.59
C LEU A 206 -14.81 -30.19 2.19
N PHE A 207 -14.24 -29.08 2.65
CA PHE A 207 -12.99 -29.04 3.40
C PHE A 207 -13.23 -28.50 4.82
N GLY A 208 -12.26 -28.69 5.69
CA GLY A 208 -12.35 -28.13 7.04
C GLY A 208 -11.17 -28.44 7.90
N GLY A 209 -11.25 -28.02 9.16
CA GLY A 209 -10.20 -28.33 10.13
C GLY A 209 -10.44 -27.73 11.50
N ILE A 210 -9.51 -28.02 12.38
CA ILE A 210 -9.54 -27.64 13.79
C ILE A 210 -8.19 -27.02 14.15
N GLU A 211 -8.21 -25.87 14.78
CA GLU A 211 -7.03 -25.22 15.36
C GLU A 211 -7.19 -25.20 16.89
N TYR A 212 -6.18 -25.65 17.61
CA TYR A 212 -6.13 -25.62 19.07
C TYR A 212 -5.08 -24.65 19.55
N ASP A 213 -5.49 -23.63 20.25
CA ASP A 213 -4.66 -22.51 20.66
C ASP A 213 -4.11 -22.71 22.09
N MET A 214 -2.79 -22.67 22.25
CA MET A 214 -2.08 -22.72 23.54
C MET A 214 -1.37 -21.39 23.80
N PRO A 215 -2.09 -20.33 24.17
CA PRO A 215 -1.56 -18.97 24.19
C PRO A 215 -0.35 -18.76 25.11
N ARG A 216 -0.36 -19.39 26.29
CA ARG A 216 0.76 -19.29 27.26
C ARG A 216 2.07 -19.87 26.74
N ARG A 217 2.01 -20.73 25.72
CA ARG A 217 3.17 -21.37 25.08
C ARG A 217 3.50 -20.76 23.72
N GLY A 218 2.68 -19.85 23.22
CA GLY A 218 2.81 -19.32 21.86
C GLY A 218 2.60 -20.39 20.77
N LEU A 219 1.92 -21.50 21.09
CA LEU A 219 1.74 -22.63 20.19
C LEU A 219 0.30 -22.72 19.72
N ARG A 220 0.12 -23.12 18.45
CA ARG A 220 -1.16 -23.50 17.88
C ARG A 220 -1.02 -24.80 17.11
N LEU A 221 -1.79 -25.79 17.50
CA LEU A 221 -1.88 -27.06 16.79
C LEU A 221 -2.97 -26.99 15.73
N LYS A 222 -2.73 -27.60 14.59
CA LYS A 222 -3.61 -27.57 13.42
C LYS A 222 -3.86 -28.98 12.91
N LEU A 223 -5.11 -29.25 12.60
CA LEU A 223 -5.58 -30.46 11.93
C LEU A 223 -6.52 -30.03 10.81
N GLU A 224 -6.29 -30.49 9.58
CA GLU A 224 -7.18 -30.17 8.48
C GLU A 224 -7.46 -31.37 7.58
N TYR A 225 -8.61 -31.29 6.91
CA TYR A 225 -8.99 -32.18 5.82
C TYR A 225 -8.87 -31.43 4.51
N ASP A 226 -7.88 -31.84 3.68
CA ASP A 226 -7.48 -31.22 2.43
C ASP A 226 -8.14 -31.91 1.24
N THR A 227 -8.91 -31.16 0.45
CA THR A 227 -9.59 -31.63 -0.76
C THR A 227 -8.91 -31.17 -2.04
N SER A 228 -7.79 -30.45 -1.94
CA SER A 228 -6.99 -30.10 -3.10
C SER A 228 -6.18 -31.28 -3.60
N ASN A 229 -6.12 -31.45 -4.91
CA ASN A 229 -5.26 -32.43 -5.54
C ASN A 229 -4.14 -31.75 -6.34
N PRO A 230 -2.88 -31.83 -5.87
CA PRO A 230 -1.74 -31.22 -6.57
C PRO A 230 -1.40 -31.93 -7.89
N ASP A 231 -1.89 -33.16 -8.10
CA ASP A 231 -1.67 -33.91 -9.33
C ASP A 231 -2.42 -33.34 -10.55
N PHE A 232 -3.24 -32.34 -10.30
CA PHE A 232 -3.88 -31.50 -11.31
C PHE A 232 -2.93 -31.06 -12.43
N ARG A 233 -1.62 -30.91 -12.11
CA ARG A 233 -0.60 -30.43 -13.05
C ARG A 233 0.46 -31.44 -13.40
N LYS A 234 0.26 -32.71 -13.11
CA LYS A 234 1.31 -33.73 -13.27
C LYS A 234 2.59 -33.39 -12.46
N THR A 235 2.46 -32.58 -11.43
CA THR A 235 3.51 -32.35 -10.44
C THR A 235 3.45 -33.51 -9.46
N VAL A 236 4.15 -34.52 -9.67
CA VAL A 236 4.24 -35.85 -9.03
C VAL A 236 4.18 -35.82 -7.49
N ASP A 237 3.12 -35.28 -6.90
CA ASP A 237 2.89 -35.31 -5.47
C ASP A 237 1.81 -36.32 -5.13
N LYS A 238 2.26 -37.50 -4.72
CA LYS A 238 1.34 -38.53 -4.28
C LYS A 238 0.62 -38.10 -3.01
N VAL A 239 -0.69 -38.10 -3.04
CA VAL A 239 -1.52 -37.86 -1.88
C VAL A 239 -1.85 -39.19 -1.23
N ASP A 240 -1.10 -39.54 -0.17
CA ASP A 240 -1.33 -40.74 0.64
C ASP A 240 -2.35 -40.53 1.75
N SER A 241 -2.60 -39.28 2.15
CA SER A 241 -3.57 -38.91 3.18
C SER A 241 -4.20 -37.57 2.89
N ARG A 242 -5.49 -37.40 3.21
CA ARG A 242 -6.20 -36.12 3.17
C ARG A 242 -6.16 -35.37 4.52
N ILE A 243 -5.55 -35.96 5.52
CA ILE A 243 -5.41 -35.35 6.83
C ILE A 243 -4.01 -34.77 6.93
N ASN A 244 -3.94 -33.46 7.16
CA ASN A 244 -2.71 -32.72 7.41
C ASN A 244 -2.64 -32.32 8.90
N PHE A 245 -1.42 -32.32 9.45
CA PHE A 245 -1.13 -31.91 10.81
C PHE A 245 -0.09 -30.81 10.79
N GLY A 246 -0.27 -29.79 11.64
CA GLY A 246 0.70 -28.72 11.75
C GLY A 246 0.78 -28.12 13.13
N VAL A 247 1.87 -27.38 13.34
CA VAL A 247 2.09 -26.57 14.52
C VAL A 247 2.64 -25.22 14.12
N ASP A 248 2.02 -24.16 14.60
CA ASP A 248 2.55 -22.80 14.51
C ASP A 248 3.15 -22.41 15.87
N TYR A 249 4.32 -21.78 15.83
CA TYR A 249 4.99 -21.19 16.97
C TYR A 249 5.09 -19.68 16.81
N LEU A 250 4.33 -18.96 17.62
CA LEU A 250 4.33 -17.49 17.67
C LEU A 250 5.51 -17.04 18.53
N PHE A 251 6.67 -16.84 17.90
CA PHE A 251 7.89 -16.42 18.58
C PHE A 251 7.76 -15.00 19.14
N SER A 252 7.12 -14.10 18.40
CA SER A 252 6.82 -12.73 18.83
C SER A 252 5.54 -12.22 18.14
N GLU A 253 5.13 -10.99 18.44
CA GLU A 253 4.00 -10.35 17.75
C GLU A 253 4.26 -10.20 16.25
N ASN A 254 5.52 -10.10 15.83
CA ASN A 254 5.93 -9.83 14.46
C ASN A 254 6.47 -11.06 13.72
N LEU A 255 6.76 -12.16 14.43
CA LEU A 255 7.45 -13.31 13.88
C LEU A 255 6.81 -14.61 14.32
N ASP A 256 6.46 -15.46 13.37
CA ASP A 256 6.01 -16.82 13.63
C ASP A 256 6.63 -17.85 12.66
N PHE A 257 6.71 -19.10 13.11
CA PHE A 257 7.17 -20.26 12.37
C PHE A 257 6.08 -21.31 12.33
N SER A 258 6.11 -22.14 11.31
CA SER A 258 5.20 -23.27 11.18
C SER A 258 5.97 -24.50 10.72
N ALA A 259 5.54 -25.65 11.23
CA ALA A 259 5.95 -26.95 10.71
C ALA A 259 4.70 -27.80 10.51
N ALA A 260 4.60 -28.48 9.37
CA ALA A 260 3.45 -29.31 9.02
C ALA A 260 3.88 -30.62 8.36
N PHE A 261 3.08 -31.65 8.55
CA PHE A 261 3.14 -32.91 7.79
C PHE A 261 1.85 -33.02 6.99
N GLU A 262 2.02 -33.02 5.68
CA GLU A 262 0.92 -32.86 4.72
C GLU A 262 0.87 -34.03 3.76
N ARG A 263 -0.36 -34.37 3.31
CA ARG A 263 -0.64 -35.38 2.28
C ARG A 263 -0.08 -36.79 2.58
N GLY A 264 0.30 -37.02 3.86
CA GLY A 264 0.86 -38.30 4.30
C GLY A 264 2.33 -38.53 3.90
N SER A 265 2.96 -37.60 3.19
CA SER A 265 4.30 -37.78 2.62
C SER A 265 5.20 -36.54 2.66
N GLN A 266 4.65 -35.34 2.89
CA GLN A 266 5.38 -34.09 2.77
C GLN A 266 5.61 -33.42 4.13
N PHE A 267 6.82 -32.93 4.35
CA PHE A 267 7.16 -32.09 5.48
C PHE A 267 7.35 -30.63 5.00
N ARG A 268 6.61 -29.71 5.60
CA ARG A 268 6.64 -28.28 5.25
C ARG A 268 7.12 -27.47 6.42
N VAL A 269 7.92 -26.45 6.12
CA VAL A 269 8.30 -25.41 7.05
C VAL A 269 7.91 -24.06 6.52
N SER A 270 7.48 -23.17 7.41
CA SER A 270 7.13 -21.80 7.03
C SER A 270 7.70 -20.80 8.00
N PHE A 271 8.02 -19.63 7.48
CA PHE A 271 8.50 -18.47 8.19
C PHE A 271 7.62 -17.28 7.84
N ARG A 272 7.19 -16.51 8.83
CA ARG A 272 6.28 -15.39 8.61
C ARG A 272 6.71 -14.18 9.41
N LEU A 273 6.87 -13.05 8.70
CA LEU A 273 7.15 -11.74 9.28
C LEU A 273 5.93 -10.85 9.08
N LYS A 274 5.47 -10.17 10.12
CA LYS A 274 4.29 -9.31 10.07
C LYS A 274 4.51 -8.00 10.80
N GLY A 275 3.92 -6.92 10.27
CA GLY A 275 3.91 -5.59 10.88
C GLY A 275 2.52 -4.99 10.82
N ASN A 276 2.14 -4.23 11.83
CA ASN A 276 0.90 -3.47 11.83
C ASN A 276 1.21 -1.97 11.70
N PHE A 277 0.62 -1.33 10.71
CA PHE A 277 0.86 0.06 10.34
C PHE A 277 -0.38 0.95 10.55
N LEU A 278 -1.36 0.50 11.35
CA LEU A 278 -2.60 1.26 11.60
C LEU A 278 -2.32 2.59 12.28
N GLU A 279 -1.46 2.56 13.27
CA GLU A 279 -1.07 3.73 14.04
C GLU A 279 0.43 3.96 13.92
N ASP A 280 0.81 5.22 14.09
CA ASP A 280 2.20 5.62 14.18
C ASP A 280 2.80 5.05 15.47
N THR A 281 3.66 4.05 15.33
CA THR A 281 4.32 3.37 16.45
C THR A 281 5.47 4.19 17.03
N ILE A 282 5.91 5.26 16.36
CA ILE A 282 6.96 6.12 16.83
C ILE A 282 6.42 6.97 17.98
N SER A 283 7.05 6.86 19.15
CA SER A 283 6.74 7.70 20.30
C SER A 283 6.84 9.18 19.90
N LYS A 284 5.69 9.86 19.92
CA LYS A 284 5.63 11.28 19.53
C LYS A 284 6.23 12.11 20.65
N PRO A 285 7.26 12.92 20.39
CA PRO A 285 7.79 13.81 21.39
C PRO A 285 6.68 14.73 21.90
N LYS A 286 6.60 14.88 23.22
CA LYS A 286 5.65 15.80 23.84
C LYS A 286 5.92 17.21 23.31
N PRO A 287 4.87 18.03 23.06
CA PRO A 287 5.05 19.40 22.64
C PRO A 287 5.82 20.17 23.70
N LYS A 288 6.74 21.01 23.27
CA LYS A 288 7.45 21.94 24.17
C LYS A 288 6.44 22.90 24.79
N ARG A 289 6.49 23.05 26.11
CA ARG A 289 5.75 24.10 26.81
C ARG A 289 6.64 25.33 26.82
N VAL A 290 6.18 26.40 26.19
CA VAL A 290 6.81 27.72 26.27
C VAL A 290 6.14 28.47 27.41
N ALA A 291 6.93 29.04 28.31
CA ALA A 291 6.39 29.89 29.36
C ALA A 291 5.83 31.18 28.75
N LYS A 292 4.66 31.61 29.22
CA LYS A 292 4.12 32.92 28.85
C LYS A 292 5.11 34.00 29.27
N LEU A 293 5.26 35.01 28.43
CA LEU A 293 6.14 36.13 28.68
C LEU A 293 5.60 36.97 29.87
N ASN A 294 6.53 37.53 30.64
CA ASN A 294 6.17 38.56 31.65
C ASN A 294 5.93 39.91 30.99
N GLU A 295 5.36 40.86 31.74
CA GLU A 295 4.98 42.19 31.21
C GLU A 295 6.16 42.97 30.63
N GLU A 296 7.37 42.85 31.23
CA GLU A 296 8.58 43.51 30.73
C GLU A 296 9.00 42.95 29.37
N GLN A 297 8.91 41.62 29.21
CA GLN A 297 9.24 40.94 27.94
C GLN A 297 8.22 41.28 26.84
N LYS A 298 6.93 41.33 27.17
CA LYS A 298 5.87 41.74 26.23
C LYS A 298 6.09 43.18 25.77
N LYS A 299 6.43 44.09 26.68
CA LYS A 299 6.72 45.50 26.34
C LYS A 299 7.91 45.60 25.36
N LYS A 300 8.97 44.82 25.56
CA LYS A 300 10.12 44.78 24.64
C LYS A 300 9.72 44.33 23.23
N ILE A 301 8.73 43.41 23.11
CA ILE A 301 8.20 42.96 21.81
C ILE A 301 7.39 44.08 21.13
N LEU A 302 6.55 44.80 21.89
CA LEU A 302 5.82 45.96 21.36
C LEU A 302 6.75 47.05 20.84
N ASP A 303 7.89 47.25 21.53
CA ASP A 303 8.91 48.21 21.10
C ASP A 303 9.72 47.70 19.86
N ASN A 304 9.84 46.39 19.68
CA ASN A 304 10.57 45.81 18.56
C ASN A 304 10.04 44.41 18.19
N ASN A 305 9.28 44.31 17.10
CA ASN A 305 8.69 43.10 16.58
C ASN A 305 9.72 42.00 16.18
N GLU A 306 10.97 42.38 15.86
CA GLU A 306 12.06 41.44 15.56
C GLU A 306 12.32 40.48 16.72
N ILE A 307 12.10 40.90 17.97
CA ILE A 307 12.25 40.04 19.15
C ILE A 307 11.21 38.91 19.12
N PHE A 308 9.96 39.22 18.74
CA PHE A 308 8.89 38.25 18.59
C PHE A 308 9.23 37.21 17.49
N TYR A 309 9.59 37.69 16.30
CA TYR A 309 9.89 36.83 15.18
C TYR A 309 11.08 35.91 15.46
N THR A 310 12.14 36.44 16.05
CA THR A 310 13.33 35.66 16.41
C THR A 310 13.00 34.59 17.45
N SER A 311 12.26 34.96 18.50
CA SER A 311 11.84 34.02 19.54
C SER A 311 10.93 32.93 19.01
N LEU A 312 9.98 33.29 18.16
CA LEU A 312 9.06 32.33 17.50
C LEU A 312 9.81 31.37 16.59
N ASN A 313 10.75 31.88 15.77
CA ASN A 313 11.55 31.08 14.87
C ASN A 313 12.43 30.04 15.60
N ILE A 314 13.11 30.45 16.67
CA ILE A 314 13.94 29.55 17.48
C ILE A 314 13.09 28.44 18.08
N ASN A 315 11.96 28.76 18.71
CA ASN A 315 11.11 27.76 19.36
C ASN A 315 10.45 26.80 18.36
N LEU A 316 10.00 27.28 17.20
CA LEU A 316 9.38 26.44 16.18
C LEU A 316 10.41 25.51 15.48
N ARG A 317 11.65 25.98 15.25
CA ARG A 317 12.72 25.12 14.71
C ARG A 317 13.03 23.92 15.60
N GLU A 318 13.00 24.07 16.90
CA GLU A 318 13.18 22.95 17.85
C GLU A 318 12.06 21.89 17.70
N GLU A 319 10.87 22.31 17.28
CA GLU A 319 9.75 21.42 16.99
C GLU A 319 9.75 20.89 15.53
N SER A 320 10.79 21.18 14.77
CA SER A 320 10.90 20.85 13.33
C SER A 320 9.83 21.54 12.47
N ILE A 321 9.43 22.74 12.86
CA ILE A 321 8.54 23.62 12.11
C ILE A 321 9.36 24.84 11.68
N LEU A 322 9.32 25.15 10.38
CA LEU A 322 10.08 26.24 9.79
C LEU A 322 9.13 27.39 9.46
N ILE A 323 9.38 28.57 10.02
CA ILE A 323 8.66 29.78 9.60
C ILE A 323 9.13 30.16 8.21
N GLN A 324 8.21 30.49 7.34
CA GLN A 324 8.46 30.98 5.99
C GLN A 324 8.16 32.47 5.83
N ALA A 325 7.26 32.99 6.67
CA ALA A 325 6.89 34.39 6.74
C ALA A 325 6.12 34.65 8.04
N ALA A 326 6.13 35.87 8.55
CA ALA A 326 5.26 36.26 9.66
C ALA A 326 4.97 37.78 9.64
N ASN A 327 3.77 38.14 10.10
CA ASN A 327 3.34 39.51 10.39
C ASN A 327 2.77 39.57 11.80
N LEU A 328 3.17 40.57 12.56
CA LEU A 328 2.57 40.91 13.84
C LEU A 328 1.83 42.27 13.68
N LYS A 329 0.52 42.21 13.70
CA LYS A 329 -0.37 43.38 13.67
C LYS A 329 -0.92 43.67 15.08
N GLU A 330 -1.71 44.73 15.24
CA GLU A 330 -2.24 45.09 16.55
C GLU A 330 -3.07 43.98 17.20
N ASP A 331 -4.00 43.37 16.42
CA ASP A 331 -4.97 42.41 16.93
C ASP A 331 -4.79 40.98 16.34
N GLU A 332 -3.91 40.79 15.36
CA GLU A 332 -3.69 39.47 14.72
C GLU A 332 -2.21 39.21 14.43
N VAL A 333 -1.91 37.89 14.38
CA VAL A 333 -0.61 37.38 13.91
C VAL A 333 -0.84 36.45 12.75
N ASP A 334 -0.15 36.70 11.64
CA ASP A 334 -0.06 35.79 10.49
C ASP A 334 1.29 35.08 10.51
N VAL A 335 1.30 33.74 10.40
CA VAL A 335 2.54 32.93 10.35
C VAL A 335 2.43 31.86 9.27
N ALA A 336 3.28 31.92 8.25
CA ALA A 336 3.43 30.86 7.28
C ALA A 336 4.45 29.82 7.76
N ILE A 337 4.06 28.55 7.80
CA ILE A 337 4.87 27.44 8.30
C ILE A 337 5.04 26.34 7.28
N ALA A 338 6.24 25.76 7.23
CA ALA A 338 6.54 24.53 6.49
C ALA A 338 7.10 23.45 7.43
N THR A 339 6.82 22.20 7.14
CA THR A 339 7.35 21.06 7.89
C THR A 339 7.40 19.80 7.03
N SER A 340 8.44 19.00 7.18
CA SER A 340 8.56 17.66 6.58
C SER A 340 8.27 16.53 7.58
N ARG A 341 8.14 16.86 8.87
CA ARG A 341 8.05 15.87 9.95
C ARG A 341 6.63 15.36 10.22
N PHE A 342 5.64 16.18 9.96
CA PHE A 342 4.26 15.88 10.36
C PHE A 342 3.42 15.46 9.15
N PRO A 343 2.81 14.25 9.16
CA PRO A 343 1.95 13.79 8.08
C PRO A 343 0.58 14.50 8.04
N SER A 344 0.21 15.22 9.12
CA SER A 344 -1.04 15.98 9.25
C SER A 344 -0.75 17.42 9.61
N LEU A 345 -1.43 18.36 8.97
CA LEU A 345 -1.30 19.81 9.21
C LEU A 345 -1.81 20.25 10.59
N THR A 346 -2.74 19.53 11.19
CA THR A 346 -3.34 19.92 12.50
C THR A 346 -2.32 19.98 13.64
N ARG A 347 -1.28 19.13 13.62
CA ARG A 347 -0.24 19.15 14.66
C ARG A 347 0.69 20.35 14.59
N PRO A 348 1.36 20.62 13.45
CA PRO A 348 2.21 21.80 13.36
C PRO A 348 1.41 23.09 13.57
N VAL A 349 0.17 23.17 13.08
CA VAL A 349 -0.73 24.31 13.33
C VAL A 349 -0.99 24.50 14.82
N GLY A 350 -1.41 23.45 15.54
CA GLY A 350 -1.65 23.55 16.99
C GLY A 350 -0.39 23.87 17.81
N ARG A 351 0.80 23.39 17.38
CA ARG A 351 2.07 23.74 18.03
C ARG A 351 2.46 25.19 17.78
N THR A 352 2.27 25.67 16.56
CA THR A 352 2.52 27.07 16.20
C THR A 352 1.57 28.00 16.97
N ALA A 353 0.26 27.67 17.01
CA ALA A 353 -0.71 28.47 17.77
C ALA A 353 -0.35 28.57 19.25
N ARG A 354 0.14 27.48 19.86
CA ARG A 354 0.60 27.50 21.26
C ARG A 354 1.78 28.43 21.47
N MET A 355 2.74 28.44 20.54
CA MET A 355 3.91 29.31 20.65
C MET A 355 3.55 30.76 20.39
N VAL A 356 2.71 31.05 19.42
CA VAL A 356 2.19 32.39 19.17
C VAL A 356 1.42 32.90 20.39
N SER A 357 0.48 32.10 20.93
CA SER A 357 -0.29 32.45 22.14
C SER A 357 0.59 32.76 23.35
N ALA A 358 1.75 32.09 23.51
CA ALA A 358 2.67 32.31 24.61
C ALA A 358 3.58 33.53 24.41
N LEU A 359 3.94 33.85 23.17
CA LEU A 359 4.95 34.85 22.82
C LEU A 359 4.37 36.18 22.32
N ALA A 360 3.15 36.20 21.80
CA ALA A 360 2.52 37.40 21.26
C ALA A 360 2.03 38.35 22.38
N PRO A 361 1.96 39.67 22.12
CA PRO A 361 1.34 40.65 23.00
C PRO A 361 -0.11 40.30 23.34
N ASP A 362 -0.63 40.88 24.45
CA ASP A 362 -1.98 40.55 24.94
C ASP A 362 -3.10 41.04 24.02
N ASP A 363 -2.85 42.09 23.26
CA ASP A 363 -3.81 42.71 22.32
C ASP A 363 -4.09 41.81 21.10
N VAL A 364 -3.23 40.81 20.87
CA VAL A 364 -3.45 39.83 19.77
C VAL A 364 -4.61 38.89 20.12
N GLU A 365 -5.71 39.02 19.40
CA GLU A 365 -6.93 38.23 19.56
C GLU A 365 -7.01 37.06 18.56
N LYS A 366 -6.41 37.18 17.36
CA LYS A 366 -6.51 36.24 16.27
C LYS A 366 -5.15 35.69 15.83
N ILE A 367 -5.06 34.37 15.65
CA ILE A 367 -3.86 33.68 15.20
C ILE A 367 -4.17 33.05 13.84
N ASN A 368 -3.52 33.53 12.79
CA ASN A 368 -3.63 33.03 11.45
C ASN A 368 -2.38 32.21 11.08
N ILE A 369 -2.57 30.94 10.76
CA ILE A 369 -1.47 30.05 10.39
C ILE A 369 -1.65 29.56 8.96
N HIS A 370 -0.72 29.95 8.11
CA HIS A 370 -0.68 29.54 6.71
C HIS A 370 0.19 28.28 6.58
N ALA A 371 -0.43 27.17 6.30
CA ALA A 371 0.27 25.90 6.11
C ALA A 371 0.82 25.81 4.69
N MET A 372 2.12 25.54 4.59
CA MET A 372 2.79 25.38 3.29
C MET A 372 3.06 23.91 2.96
N ASN A 373 2.96 23.59 1.67
CA ASN A 373 3.43 22.34 1.10
C ASN A 373 4.37 22.67 -0.06
N GLY A 374 5.66 22.43 0.13
CA GLY A 374 6.69 23.01 -0.75
C GLY A 374 6.66 24.54 -0.66
N ASP A 375 6.54 25.18 -1.81
CA ASP A 375 6.49 26.66 -1.89
C ASP A 375 5.04 27.22 -1.99
N PHE A 376 4.02 26.36 -1.86
CA PHE A 376 2.62 26.76 -1.93
C PHE A 376 1.97 26.83 -0.56
N GLU A 377 1.23 27.89 -0.32
CA GLU A 377 0.28 27.96 0.78
C GLU A 377 -0.97 27.12 0.42
N VAL A 378 -1.24 26.07 1.21
CA VAL A 378 -2.30 25.11 0.89
C VAL A 378 -3.54 25.24 1.76
N ALA A 379 -3.41 25.93 2.90
CA ALA A 379 -4.54 26.20 3.80
C ALA A 379 -4.18 27.34 4.77
N LYS A 380 -5.16 28.14 5.14
CA LYS A 380 -5.10 29.15 6.22
C LYS A 380 -6.00 28.69 7.36
N PHE A 381 -5.44 28.64 8.56
CA PHE A 381 -6.14 28.34 9.81
C PHE A 381 -6.25 29.60 10.63
N SER A 382 -7.45 30.11 10.84
CA SER A 382 -7.72 31.30 11.66
C SER A 382 -8.34 30.85 12.98
N ILE A 383 -7.64 31.13 14.08
CA ILE A 383 -7.97 30.63 15.41
C ILE A 383 -8.06 31.82 16.38
N GLY A 384 -9.21 31.96 17.05
CA GLY A 384 -9.32 32.92 18.15
C GLY A 384 -8.43 32.49 19.32
N ARG A 385 -7.53 33.40 19.77
CA ARG A 385 -6.55 33.12 20.84
C ARG A 385 -7.22 32.66 22.12
N GLU A 386 -8.30 33.31 22.55
CA GLU A 386 -9.06 32.93 23.74
C GLU A 386 -9.57 31.48 23.67
N TYR A 387 -10.12 31.09 22.50
CA TYR A 387 -10.61 29.72 22.30
C TYR A 387 -9.47 28.70 22.29
N PHE A 388 -8.34 29.08 21.69
CA PHE A 388 -7.15 28.23 21.70
C PHE A 388 -6.63 28.02 23.13
N GLU A 389 -6.52 29.05 23.93
CA GLU A 389 -6.07 28.98 25.33
C GLU A 389 -7.02 28.14 26.19
N LYS A 390 -8.34 28.27 26.01
CA LYS A 390 -9.34 27.42 26.67
C LYS A 390 -9.17 25.95 26.27
N GLY A 391 -8.90 25.68 25.00
CA GLY A 391 -8.60 24.33 24.50
C GLY A 391 -7.31 23.74 25.07
N ASP A 392 -6.24 24.55 25.17
CA ASP A 392 -4.95 24.11 25.74
C ASP A 392 -5.07 23.82 27.25
N MET A 393 -5.99 24.50 27.96
CA MET A 393 -6.34 24.26 29.36
C MET A 393 -7.38 23.12 29.56
N ASN A 394 -7.75 22.39 28.49
CA ASN A 394 -8.80 21.37 28.49
C ASN A 394 -10.21 21.86 28.88
N GLN A 395 -10.49 23.14 28.71
CA GLN A 395 -11.82 23.75 28.93
C GLN A 395 -12.71 23.63 27.67
N LEU A 396 -12.12 23.41 26.50
CA LEU A 396 -12.78 23.09 25.25
C LEU A 396 -12.21 21.76 24.70
N SER A 397 -13.09 20.95 24.12
CA SER A 397 -12.65 19.76 23.38
C SER A 397 -12.01 20.14 22.05
N SER A 398 -11.18 19.26 21.50
CA SER A 398 -10.55 19.47 20.19
C SER A 398 -11.59 19.65 19.06
N SER A 399 -12.76 19.04 19.16
CA SER A 399 -13.85 19.19 18.19
C SER A 399 -14.56 20.55 18.31
N GLU A 400 -14.70 21.09 19.51
CA GLU A 400 -15.24 22.43 19.71
C GLU A 400 -14.27 23.49 19.22
N LEU A 401 -12.97 23.35 19.56
CA LEU A 401 -11.94 24.25 19.04
C LEU A 401 -11.91 24.27 17.52
N LEU A 402 -12.02 23.12 16.88
CA LEU A 402 -12.06 23.03 15.42
C LEU A 402 -13.30 23.73 14.82
N ARG A 403 -14.46 23.64 15.48
CA ARG A 403 -15.70 24.33 15.03
C ARG A 403 -15.61 25.86 15.18
N LEU A 404 -14.84 26.34 16.15
CA LEU A 404 -14.62 27.76 16.42
C LEU A 404 -13.46 28.34 15.60
N SER A 405 -12.75 27.50 14.86
CA SER A 405 -11.67 27.89 13.96
C SER A 405 -12.18 27.91 12.51
N GLU A 406 -11.71 28.89 11.76
CA GLU A 406 -11.95 28.97 10.31
C GLU A 406 -10.80 28.29 9.56
N ILE A 407 -11.11 27.49 8.56
CA ILE A 407 -10.12 26.84 7.70
C ILE A 407 -10.49 27.17 6.27
N ASP A 408 -9.64 27.97 5.61
CA ASP A 408 -9.88 28.47 4.27
C ASP A 408 -8.75 28.11 3.32
N SER A 409 -9.06 28.25 2.01
CA SER A 409 -8.02 28.29 1.00
C SER A 409 -7.22 29.59 1.13
N THR A 410 -5.98 29.52 0.70
CA THR A 410 -5.15 30.70 0.57
C THR A 410 -5.39 31.39 -0.79
N ASP A 411 -5.17 32.71 -0.81
CA ASP A 411 -5.17 33.47 -2.05
C ASP A 411 -3.95 33.14 -2.93
N SER A 412 -3.93 33.63 -4.16
CA SER A 412 -2.79 33.47 -5.07
C SER A 412 -1.54 34.23 -4.61
N ASP A 413 -1.72 35.23 -3.75
CA ASP A 413 -0.63 36.05 -3.22
C ASP A 413 -0.17 35.49 -1.87
N PRO A 414 0.93 34.75 -1.82
CA PRO A 414 1.38 34.09 -0.61
C PRO A 414 1.90 35.11 0.42
N LEU A 415 1.71 34.81 1.71
CA LEU A 415 2.14 35.69 2.82
C LEU A 415 3.62 36.09 2.73
N TYR A 416 4.48 35.21 2.23
CA TYR A 416 5.92 35.49 2.15
C TYR A 416 6.28 36.61 1.16
N GLU A 417 5.41 37.04 0.28
CA GLU A 417 5.66 38.17 -0.62
C GLU A 417 5.41 39.53 0.07
N THR A 418 4.55 39.57 1.09
CA THR A 418 4.08 40.78 1.73
C THR A 418 4.45 40.87 3.22
N ALA A 419 5.07 39.84 3.79
CA ALA A 419 5.33 39.75 5.21
C ALA A 419 6.47 40.67 5.69
N ASP A 420 6.31 41.26 6.89
CA ASP A 420 7.33 42.04 7.56
C ASP A 420 8.55 41.21 7.94
N PHE A 421 8.32 39.96 8.36
CA PHE A 421 9.37 39.02 8.68
C PHE A 421 9.46 37.92 7.62
N GLN A 422 10.63 37.76 7.03
CA GLN A 422 11.00 36.66 6.15
C GLN A 422 12.34 36.10 6.61
N PRO A 423 12.46 34.77 6.80
CA PRO A 423 13.77 34.18 7.05
C PRO A 423 14.73 34.50 5.90
N LEU A 424 15.96 34.83 6.24
CA LEU A 424 17.01 35.06 5.24
C LEU A 424 17.28 33.77 4.50
N VAL A 425 16.76 33.64 3.29
CA VAL A 425 17.06 32.54 2.36
C VAL A 425 17.85 33.11 1.20
N TYR A 426 19.09 32.67 1.09
CA TYR A 426 19.96 33.09 -0.01
C TYR A 426 19.83 32.12 -1.17
N PHE A 427 19.48 32.62 -2.35
CA PHE A 427 19.49 31.84 -3.58
C PHE A 427 20.76 32.12 -4.37
N PRO A 428 21.31 31.09 -5.07
CA PRO A 428 20.85 29.71 -5.13
C PRO A 428 21.11 28.92 -3.82
N GLU A 429 20.10 28.21 -3.33
CA GLU A 429 20.23 27.29 -2.19
C GLU A 429 20.65 25.91 -2.68
N PHE A 430 21.68 25.34 -2.10
CA PHE A 430 22.18 24.01 -2.43
C PHE A 430 22.01 23.05 -1.25
N GLY A 431 21.29 21.97 -1.47
CA GLY A 431 21.17 20.86 -0.54
C GLY A 431 21.63 19.56 -1.16
N TRP A 432 22.23 18.68 -0.35
CA TRP A 432 22.61 17.35 -0.81
C TRP A 432 22.50 16.31 0.31
N SER A 433 22.37 15.06 -0.09
CA SER A 433 22.39 13.92 0.83
C SER A 433 22.96 12.69 0.14
N VAL A 434 23.57 11.79 0.93
CA VAL A 434 23.98 10.46 0.46
C VAL A 434 23.39 9.42 1.41
N SER A 435 22.76 8.41 0.84
CA SER A 435 22.13 7.33 1.61
C SER A 435 22.25 5.99 0.89
N PRO A 436 22.32 4.87 1.61
CA PRO A 436 22.11 3.56 1.02
C PRO A 436 20.67 3.46 0.50
N ALA A 437 20.51 2.82 -0.65
CA ALA A 437 19.21 2.59 -1.26
C ALA A 437 19.15 1.19 -1.86
N LEU A 438 17.94 0.69 -2.03
CA LEU A 438 17.66 -0.61 -2.64
C LEU A 438 16.86 -0.40 -3.92
N ASN A 439 17.30 -1.05 -4.97
CA ASN A 439 16.52 -1.24 -6.18
C ASN A 439 16.16 -2.72 -6.26
N HIS A 440 14.93 -3.07 -6.58
CA HIS A 440 14.48 -4.45 -6.54
C HIS A 440 13.45 -4.75 -7.62
N GLN A 441 13.48 -6.00 -8.07
CA GLN A 441 12.44 -6.62 -8.88
C GLN A 441 11.88 -7.81 -8.12
N ILE A 442 10.57 -7.81 -7.92
CA ILE A 442 9.85 -8.86 -7.18
C ILE A 442 8.99 -9.67 -8.15
N GLY A 443 9.07 -10.99 -8.03
CA GLY A 443 8.24 -11.91 -8.80
C GLY A 443 8.62 -11.96 -10.28
N GLY A 444 9.90 -11.90 -10.61
CA GLY A 444 10.39 -12.15 -11.96
C GLY A 444 10.29 -13.63 -12.35
N PRO A 445 10.40 -13.97 -13.65
CA PRO A 445 10.46 -15.38 -14.06
C PRO A 445 11.74 -16.08 -13.59
N GLU A 446 12.78 -15.33 -13.26
CA GLU A 446 14.07 -15.86 -12.76
C GLU A 446 14.04 -16.17 -11.26
N GLY A 447 13.25 -15.46 -10.48
CA GLY A 447 13.15 -15.65 -9.04
C GLY A 447 12.19 -14.67 -8.36
N PHE A 448 11.87 -14.95 -7.09
CA PHE A 448 11.01 -14.07 -6.32
C PHE A 448 11.62 -12.68 -6.10
N TYR A 449 12.91 -12.61 -5.79
CA TYR A 449 13.60 -11.36 -5.49
C TYR A 449 14.93 -11.27 -6.21
N LEU A 450 15.09 -10.20 -6.98
CA LEU A 450 16.36 -9.75 -7.52
C LEU A 450 16.54 -8.30 -7.07
N GLY A 451 17.76 -7.94 -6.69
CA GLY A 451 17.96 -6.63 -6.09
C GLY A 451 19.36 -6.07 -6.26
N GLU A 452 19.46 -4.79 -6.00
CA GLU A 452 20.67 -4.00 -5.98
C GLU A 452 20.73 -3.19 -4.69
N LEU A 453 21.85 -3.25 -4.01
CA LEU A 453 22.23 -2.30 -2.98
C LEU A 453 23.16 -1.26 -3.62
N PHE A 454 22.79 0.01 -3.54
CA PHE A 454 23.55 1.10 -4.11
C PHE A 454 23.61 2.32 -3.19
N LEU A 455 24.60 3.17 -3.38
CA LEU A 455 24.65 4.50 -2.78
C LEU A 455 23.90 5.47 -3.68
N ARG A 456 22.93 6.17 -3.12
CA ARG A 456 22.18 7.23 -3.78
C ARG A 456 22.66 8.58 -3.26
N ALA A 457 23.12 9.41 -4.18
CA ALA A 457 23.46 10.81 -3.92
C ALA A 457 22.40 11.71 -4.54
N ASP A 458 21.66 12.39 -3.72
CA ASP A 458 20.65 13.37 -4.13
C ASP A 458 21.22 14.78 -3.95
N ALA A 459 20.95 15.65 -4.92
CA ALA A 459 21.30 17.06 -4.87
C ALA A 459 20.15 17.92 -5.38
N THR A 460 19.89 19.01 -4.69
CA THR A 460 18.90 20.01 -5.08
C THR A 460 19.54 21.38 -5.11
N LEU A 461 19.43 22.06 -6.24
CA LEU A 461 19.85 23.44 -6.40
C LEU A 461 18.61 24.28 -6.69
N LYS A 462 18.20 25.09 -5.73
CA LYS A 462 17.08 26.03 -5.87
C LYS A 462 17.62 27.36 -6.33
N PHE A 463 17.30 27.77 -7.55
CA PHE A 463 17.63 29.08 -8.08
C PHE A 463 16.77 30.19 -7.49
N LYS A 464 15.54 29.85 -7.18
CA LYS A 464 14.54 30.63 -6.43
C LYS A 464 13.46 29.67 -5.91
N ARG A 465 12.51 30.16 -5.12
CA ARG A 465 11.49 29.33 -4.45
C ARG A 465 10.82 28.31 -5.36
N ASN A 466 10.44 28.73 -6.55
CA ASN A 466 9.65 27.93 -7.48
C ASN A 466 10.43 27.38 -8.69
N LEU A 467 11.75 27.49 -8.70
CA LEU A 467 12.64 26.99 -9.76
C LEU A 467 13.81 26.24 -9.16
N LEU A 468 13.86 24.94 -9.39
CA LEU A 468 14.89 24.08 -8.83
C LEU A 468 15.41 23.07 -9.86
N LEU A 469 16.68 22.71 -9.72
CA LEU A 469 17.31 21.56 -10.36
C LEU A 469 17.42 20.45 -9.32
N TYR A 470 16.74 19.34 -9.55
CA TYR A 470 16.88 18.13 -8.77
C TYR A 470 17.75 17.13 -9.50
N SER A 471 18.68 16.48 -8.81
CA SER A 471 19.55 15.45 -9.36
C SER A 471 19.67 14.28 -8.40
N SER A 472 19.63 13.06 -8.91
CA SER A 472 19.83 11.83 -8.15
C SER A 472 20.77 10.91 -8.94
N PHE A 473 21.85 10.48 -8.30
CA PHE A 473 22.87 9.61 -8.84
C PHE A 473 22.93 8.32 -8.05
N GLY A 474 23.08 7.19 -8.74
CA GLY A 474 23.24 5.87 -8.14
C GLY A 474 24.63 5.30 -8.42
N VAL A 475 25.26 4.71 -7.41
CA VAL A 475 26.50 3.95 -7.52
C VAL A 475 26.28 2.57 -6.92
N SER A 476 26.28 1.53 -7.75
CA SER A 476 26.03 0.15 -7.33
C SER A 476 27.13 -0.36 -6.42
N ILE A 477 26.75 -1.05 -5.33
CA ILE A 477 27.66 -1.77 -4.44
C ILE A 477 27.59 -3.27 -4.73
N TYR A 478 26.38 -3.80 -4.88
CA TYR A 478 26.15 -5.21 -5.14
C TYR A 478 24.79 -5.39 -5.81
N ASP A 479 24.71 -6.21 -6.84
CA ASP A 479 23.47 -6.56 -7.52
C ASP A 479 23.40 -8.04 -7.89
N THR A 480 22.17 -8.50 -8.19
CA THR A 480 21.87 -9.84 -8.70
C THR A 480 21.23 -9.79 -10.09
N PHE A 481 21.31 -8.66 -10.79
CA PHE A 481 20.59 -8.46 -12.05
C PHE A 481 21.20 -9.22 -13.23
N ASN A 482 22.42 -9.74 -13.10
CA ASN A 482 23.01 -10.62 -14.10
C ASN A 482 22.20 -11.91 -14.31
N ASP A 483 21.39 -12.31 -13.34
CA ASP A 483 20.51 -13.49 -13.41
C ASP A 483 19.25 -13.23 -14.25
N LEU A 484 18.95 -12.00 -14.65
CA LEU A 484 17.85 -11.63 -15.52
C LEU A 484 18.17 -12.08 -16.97
N ASN A 485 17.52 -13.12 -17.47
CA ASN A 485 17.86 -13.71 -18.76
C ASN A 485 16.70 -13.84 -19.76
N ASN A 486 15.48 -13.46 -19.39
CA ASN A 486 14.30 -13.59 -20.24
C ASN A 486 13.93 -12.24 -20.89
N PRO A 487 14.32 -11.99 -22.15
CA PRO A 487 13.92 -10.77 -22.85
C PRO A 487 12.41 -10.75 -23.11
N SER A 488 11.82 -9.58 -23.01
CA SER A 488 10.40 -9.39 -23.36
C SER A 488 10.11 -9.75 -24.82
N GLN A 489 9.00 -10.43 -25.04
CA GLN A 489 8.50 -10.82 -26.38
C GLN A 489 7.52 -9.80 -26.97
N SER A 490 7.28 -8.68 -26.30
CA SER A 490 6.36 -7.65 -26.77
C SER A 490 6.75 -7.12 -28.15
N SER A 491 5.77 -6.98 -29.05
CA SER A 491 5.94 -6.44 -30.41
C SER A 491 5.90 -4.91 -30.48
N ILE A 492 5.41 -4.25 -29.44
CA ILE A 492 5.34 -2.77 -29.34
C ILE A 492 6.69 -2.18 -28.92
N PRO A 493 6.88 -0.85 -29.03
CA PRO A 493 8.07 -0.20 -28.49
C PRO A 493 8.32 -0.57 -27.04
N LYS A 494 9.53 -1.04 -26.75
CA LYS A 494 9.91 -1.56 -25.42
C LYS A 494 10.14 -0.44 -24.42
N VAL A 495 9.05 0.16 -23.97
CA VAL A 495 9.05 1.36 -23.09
C VAL A 495 9.21 1.03 -21.60
N ARG A 496 8.90 -0.20 -21.21
CA ARG A 496 9.10 -0.77 -19.86
C ARG A 496 9.70 -2.18 -19.90
N SER A 497 9.44 -2.93 -20.93
CA SER A 497 9.89 -4.31 -21.09
C SER A 497 11.41 -4.45 -21.18
N ASP A 498 12.11 -3.38 -21.54
CA ASP A 498 13.59 -3.29 -21.54
C ASP A 498 14.19 -3.05 -20.14
N ILE A 499 13.39 -3.07 -19.07
CA ILE A 499 13.88 -2.78 -17.72
C ILE A 499 15.12 -3.60 -17.34
N GLN A 500 15.20 -4.85 -17.79
CA GLN A 500 16.33 -5.74 -17.55
C GLN A 500 17.65 -5.14 -18.07
N GLU A 501 17.66 -4.57 -19.27
CA GLU A 501 18.83 -3.95 -19.87
C GLU A 501 19.28 -2.71 -19.09
N TYR A 502 18.30 -1.93 -18.57
CA TYR A 502 18.59 -0.77 -17.73
C TYR A 502 19.15 -1.17 -16.36
N LEU A 503 18.64 -2.25 -15.76
CA LEU A 503 19.12 -2.77 -14.48
C LEU A 503 20.56 -3.32 -14.62
N LYS A 504 20.85 -4.09 -15.67
CA LYS A 504 22.18 -4.65 -15.92
C LYS A 504 23.22 -3.59 -16.24
N ALA A 505 22.87 -2.59 -17.06
CA ALA A 505 23.82 -1.59 -17.53
C ALA A 505 23.92 -0.35 -16.63
N GLY A 506 23.01 -0.22 -15.65
CA GLY A 506 22.83 1.01 -14.85
C GLY A 506 23.59 1.08 -13.54
N SER A 507 24.67 0.31 -13.36
CA SER A 507 25.44 0.24 -12.09
C SER A 507 25.96 1.60 -11.60
N ASN A 508 26.27 2.54 -12.51
CA ASN A 508 26.61 3.92 -12.19
C ASN A 508 25.76 4.83 -13.06
N SER A 509 24.71 5.40 -12.51
CA SER A 509 23.65 6.00 -13.30
C SER A 509 23.15 7.33 -12.76
N ILE A 510 22.65 8.16 -13.66
CA ILE A 510 21.83 9.33 -13.34
C ILE A 510 20.40 8.81 -13.22
N GLN A 511 19.91 8.59 -12.01
CA GLN A 511 18.55 8.10 -11.78
C GLN A 511 17.53 9.15 -12.25
N ARG A 512 17.79 10.42 -11.93
CA ARG A 512 16.97 11.58 -12.30
C ARG A 512 17.84 12.83 -12.34
N MET A 513 17.60 13.73 -13.29
CA MET A 513 18.20 15.07 -13.31
C MET A 513 17.27 15.99 -14.08
N GLN A 514 16.54 16.84 -13.39
CA GLN A 514 15.52 17.66 -14.03
C GLN A 514 15.41 19.05 -13.40
N LEU A 515 15.20 20.03 -14.27
CA LEU A 515 14.78 21.38 -13.91
C LEU A 515 13.27 21.38 -13.76
N GLU A 516 12.77 21.89 -12.64
CA GLU A 516 11.34 21.98 -12.32
C GLU A 516 10.98 23.43 -12.01
N TYR A 517 9.88 23.87 -12.59
CA TYR A 517 9.24 25.16 -12.29
C TYR A 517 7.82 24.93 -11.84
N PHE A 518 7.46 25.51 -10.70
CA PHE A 518 6.12 25.40 -10.12
C PHE A 518 5.46 26.77 -10.05
N SER A 519 4.13 26.83 -10.26
CA SER A 519 3.36 28.06 -10.03
C SER A 519 1.91 27.76 -9.63
N GLN A 520 1.29 28.74 -9.02
CA GLN A 520 -0.14 28.77 -8.70
C GLN A 520 -0.74 30.01 -9.38
N PRO A 521 -1.05 29.93 -10.71
CA PRO A 521 -1.49 31.10 -11.47
C PRO A 521 -2.88 31.59 -11.06
N PHE A 522 -3.70 30.75 -10.48
CA PHE A 522 -5.04 31.09 -9.99
C PHE A 522 -5.33 30.29 -8.70
N LYS A 523 -6.29 30.75 -7.93
CA LYS A 523 -6.80 30.04 -6.77
C LYS A 523 -7.15 28.59 -7.14
N ASP A 524 -6.69 27.63 -6.36
CA ASP A 524 -6.91 26.19 -6.55
C ASP A 524 -6.32 25.60 -7.85
N VAL A 525 -5.56 26.34 -8.64
CA VAL A 525 -4.90 25.88 -9.88
C VAL A 525 -3.39 25.86 -9.69
N PHE A 526 -2.80 24.69 -9.78
CA PHE A 526 -1.37 24.47 -9.64
C PHE A 526 -0.77 24.01 -10.96
N THR A 527 0.42 24.48 -11.30
CA THR A 527 1.13 24.09 -12.51
C THR A 527 2.55 23.65 -12.21
N ARG A 528 3.05 22.73 -13.02
CA ARG A 528 4.44 22.28 -13.02
C ARG A 528 4.94 22.18 -14.46
N LEU A 529 6.15 22.66 -14.69
CA LEU A 529 6.92 22.41 -15.91
C LEU A 529 8.19 21.65 -15.52
N ASP A 530 8.57 20.69 -16.32
CA ASP A 530 9.78 19.88 -16.10
C ASP A 530 10.56 19.66 -17.39
N LEU A 531 11.88 19.62 -17.28
CA LEU A 531 12.82 19.42 -18.38
C LEU A 531 14.05 18.65 -17.88
N GLY A 532 14.43 17.58 -18.54
CA GLY A 532 15.64 16.82 -18.24
C GLY A 532 15.51 15.32 -18.31
N TYR A 533 16.30 14.60 -17.50
CA TYR A 533 16.19 13.15 -17.32
C TYR A 533 15.15 12.89 -16.23
N LEU A 534 13.92 12.63 -16.68
CA LEU A 534 12.73 12.56 -15.81
C LEU A 534 12.68 11.27 -14.98
N GLU A 535 13.24 10.21 -15.54
CA GLU A 535 13.32 8.89 -14.93
C GLU A 535 14.49 8.07 -15.52
N PRO A 536 14.78 6.86 -15.00
CA PRO A 536 15.85 6.01 -15.54
C PRO A 536 15.72 5.72 -17.04
N MET A 537 14.50 5.53 -17.57
CA MET A 537 14.29 5.12 -18.96
C MET A 537 13.95 6.26 -19.91
N PHE A 538 13.47 7.41 -19.45
CA PHE A 538 13.05 8.52 -20.31
C PHE A 538 13.51 9.87 -19.79
N GLY A 539 13.87 10.74 -20.75
CA GLY A 539 14.12 12.15 -20.53
C GLY A 539 13.35 12.98 -21.57
N GLY A 540 13.11 14.24 -21.25
CA GLY A 540 12.34 15.12 -22.12
C GLY A 540 11.88 16.39 -21.44
N LEU A 541 10.80 16.94 -21.94
CA LEU A 541 10.15 18.12 -21.40
C LEU A 541 8.65 17.87 -21.27
N GLY A 542 8.02 18.49 -20.29
CA GLY A 542 6.60 18.39 -20.10
C GLY A 542 6.05 19.33 -19.06
N GLY A 543 4.79 19.10 -18.73
CA GLY A 543 4.14 19.87 -17.70
C GLY A 543 2.79 19.28 -17.31
N GLU A 544 2.26 19.84 -16.25
CA GLU A 544 1.01 19.40 -15.67
C GLU A 544 0.26 20.62 -15.11
N ILE A 545 -1.06 20.60 -15.22
CA ILE A 545 -1.99 21.54 -14.60
C ILE A 545 -2.91 20.73 -13.72
N LEU A 546 -3.08 21.14 -12.48
CA LEU A 546 -3.96 20.52 -11.49
C LEU A 546 -4.95 21.57 -10.96
N TYR A 547 -6.23 21.32 -11.15
CA TYR A 547 -7.30 22.03 -10.45
C TYR A 547 -7.73 21.20 -9.24
N ARG A 548 -7.49 21.74 -8.04
CA ARG A 548 -7.83 21.10 -6.77
C ARG A 548 -8.58 22.08 -5.88
N PRO A 549 -9.90 22.19 -6.04
CA PRO A 549 -10.68 23.11 -5.22
C PRO A 549 -10.57 22.75 -3.75
N PHE A 550 -10.38 23.79 -2.94
CA PHE A 550 -10.29 23.63 -1.50
C PHE A 550 -11.59 23.04 -0.94
N ASP A 551 -11.49 22.24 0.13
CA ASP A 551 -12.63 21.64 0.81
C ASP A 551 -13.45 20.65 -0.06
N LYS A 552 -13.01 20.32 -1.25
CA LYS A 552 -13.69 19.33 -2.10
C LYS A 552 -12.93 18.00 -2.12
N PRO A 553 -13.67 16.86 -2.18
CA PRO A 553 -13.04 15.54 -2.22
C PRO A 553 -12.51 15.18 -3.62
N TYR A 554 -12.51 16.07 -4.58
CA TYR A 554 -12.08 15.81 -5.95
C TYR A 554 -11.02 16.79 -6.45
N ALA A 555 -10.25 16.35 -7.42
CA ALA A 555 -9.36 17.18 -8.22
C ALA A 555 -9.35 16.70 -9.66
N MET A 556 -8.95 17.57 -10.59
CA MET A 556 -8.81 17.28 -12.01
C MET A 556 -7.45 17.77 -12.49
N GLY A 557 -6.77 16.96 -13.29
CA GLY A 557 -5.46 17.28 -13.81
C GLY A 557 -5.30 16.96 -15.27
N PHE A 558 -4.44 17.70 -15.94
CA PHE A 558 -3.98 17.41 -17.29
C PHE A 558 -2.46 17.41 -17.29
N SER A 559 -1.84 16.38 -17.86
CA SER A 559 -0.40 16.30 -18.03
C SER A 559 -0.05 15.98 -19.48
N MET A 560 1.06 16.56 -19.96
CA MET A 560 1.60 16.27 -21.28
C MET A 560 3.13 16.32 -21.25
N HIS A 561 3.78 15.27 -21.80
CA HIS A 561 5.23 15.18 -21.89
C HIS A 561 5.68 14.71 -23.26
N LYS A 562 6.65 15.38 -23.84
CA LYS A 562 7.40 14.89 -25.00
C LYS A 562 8.70 14.30 -24.51
N VAL A 563 8.84 12.99 -24.68
CA VAL A 563 9.96 12.23 -24.10
C VAL A 563 10.70 11.42 -25.15
N LYS A 564 11.98 11.18 -24.88
CA LYS A 564 12.87 10.33 -25.67
C LYS A 564 13.48 9.27 -24.76
N GLN A 565 13.59 8.04 -25.25
CA GLN A 565 14.15 6.92 -24.50
C GLN A 565 15.65 7.13 -24.27
N ARG A 566 16.10 6.94 -23.04
CA ARG A 566 17.51 7.04 -22.64
C ARG A 566 18.29 5.77 -22.99
N GLY A 567 19.60 5.90 -23.14
CA GLY A 567 20.47 4.74 -23.28
C GLY A 567 20.49 3.87 -22.01
N TYR A 568 20.72 2.59 -22.15
CA TYR A 568 20.70 1.59 -21.07
C TYR A 568 21.65 1.90 -19.90
N ARG A 569 22.77 2.57 -20.16
CA ARG A 569 23.70 3.03 -19.12
C ARG A 569 23.17 4.18 -18.26
N GLN A 570 22.03 4.74 -18.62
CA GLN A 570 21.36 5.83 -17.89
C GLN A 570 22.25 7.04 -17.61
N LEU A 571 23.16 7.34 -18.55
CA LEU A 571 23.97 8.55 -18.55
C LEU A 571 23.34 9.61 -19.48
N PHE A 572 24.13 10.25 -20.32
CA PHE A 572 23.67 11.37 -21.17
C PHE A 572 23.08 10.94 -22.53
N ALA A 573 23.29 9.69 -22.94
CA ALA A 573 22.88 9.21 -24.25
C ALA A 573 21.36 8.93 -24.33
N PHE A 574 20.81 9.16 -25.52
CA PHE A 574 19.43 8.81 -25.88
C PHE A 574 19.43 7.77 -27.00
N LYS A 575 18.37 6.96 -27.03
CA LYS A 575 18.02 6.04 -28.13
C LYS A 575 17.13 6.79 -29.16
N ASP A 576 16.71 6.09 -30.20
CA ASP A 576 15.94 6.72 -31.29
C ASP A 576 14.45 6.90 -30.95
N TYR A 577 13.91 6.06 -30.07
CA TYR A 577 12.47 6.11 -29.75
C TYR A 577 12.11 7.37 -29.00
N SER A 578 11.09 8.07 -29.51
CA SER A 578 10.49 9.24 -28.86
C SER A 578 8.96 9.22 -29.01
N THR A 579 8.27 9.75 -28.04
CA THR A 579 6.81 9.82 -28.04
C THR A 579 6.32 11.05 -27.29
N THR A 580 5.04 11.39 -27.52
CA THR A 580 4.33 12.35 -26.68
C THR A 580 3.25 11.61 -25.90
N THR A 581 3.30 11.70 -24.59
CA THR A 581 2.25 11.20 -23.68
C THR A 581 1.35 12.35 -23.26
N GLY A 582 0.10 12.04 -22.90
CA GLY A 582 -0.81 13.04 -22.36
C GLY A 582 -1.98 12.36 -21.67
N HIS A 583 -2.30 12.82 -20.47
CA HIS A 583 -3.36 12.22 -19.66
C HIS A 583 -4.26 13.28 -19.04
N LEU A 584 -5.56 13.02 -19.08
CA LEU A 584 -6.56 13.70 -18.27
C LEU A 584 -6.79 12.83 -17.03
N GLY A 585 -6.61 13.40 -15.85
CA GLY A 585 -6.71 12.71 -14.56
C GLY A 585 -7.87 13.24 -13.73
N PHE A 586 -8.61 12.34 -13.12
CA PHE A 586 -9.65 12.61 -12.13
C PHE A 586 -9.25 11.93 -10.82
N TYR A 587 -9.24 12.70 -9.76
CA TYR A 587 -8.89 12.23 -8.42
C TYR A 587 -10.11 12.40 -7.52
N PHE A 588 -10.36 11.40 -6.65
CA PHE A 588 -11.44 11.48 -5.68
C PHE A 588 -11.03 10.84 -4.36
N ASP A 589 -11.18 11.59 -3.26
CA ASP A 589 -10.94 11.13 -1.90
C ASP A 589 -12.26 10.61 -1.29
N PHE A 590 -12.37 9.29 -1.17
CA PHE A 590 -13.49 8.62 -0.51
C PHE A 590 -13.33 8.61 1.01
N PRO A 591 -14.41 8.33 1.77
CA PRO A 591 -14.31 8.01 3.18
C PRO A 591 -13.29 6.88 3.46
N TYR A 592 -12.87 6.73 4.71
CA TYR A 592 -11.88 5.75 5.15
C TYR A 592 -10.48 5.91 4.56
N GLN A 593 -10.12 7.14 4.12
CA GLN A 593 -8.78 7.47 3.58
C GLN A 593 -8.47 6.72 2.27
N ILE A 594 -9.49 6.40 1.50
CA ILE A 594 -9.36 5.80 0.17
C ILE A 594 -9.25 6.92 -0.85
N ARG A 595 -8.25 6.84 -1.72
CA ARG A 595 -8.10 7.71 -2.89
C ARG A 595 -8.24 6.90 -4.17
N SER A 596 -9.05 7.40 -5.08
CA SER A 596 -9.06 6.93 -6.46
C SER A 596 -8.37 7.93 -7.39
N ARG A 597 -7.71 7.40 -8.41
CA ARG A 597 -7.17 8.14 -9.53
C ARG A 597 -7.61 7.43 -10.81
N PHE A 598 -8.37 8.12 -11.62
CA PHE A 598 -8.78 7.67 -12.94
C PHE A 598 -8.08 8.51 -14.01
N MET A 599 -7.37 7.89 -14.93
CA MET A 599 -6.63 8.56 -15.99
C MET A 599 -7.09 8.05 -17.36
N VAL A 600 -7.23 8.97 -18.29
CA VAL A 600 -7.51 8.68 -19.70
C VAL A 600 -6.44 9.37 -20.54
N GLY A 601 -5.84 8.65 -21.49
CA GLY A 601 -4.82 9.31 -22.30
C GLY A 601 -4.00 8.40 -23.19
N LYS A 602 -2.87 8.95 -23.64
CA LYS A 602 -1.88 8.30 -24.47
C LYS A 602 -0.65 7.95 -23.64
N TYR A 603 -0.26 6.69 -23.68
CA TYR A 603 0.84 6.12 -22.92
C TYR A 603 2.17 6.10 -23.70
N LEU A 604 3.22 5.61 -23.04
CA LEU A 604 4.60 5.65 -23.55
C LEU A 604 4.81 4.85 -24.84
N ALA A 605 4.13 3.74 -25.03
CA ALA A 605 4.22 2.94 -26.27
C ALA A 605 3.44 3.56 -27.45
N GLY A 606 2.76 4.67 -27.22
CA GLY A 606 1.93 5.33 -28.21
C GLY A 606 0.48 4.88 -28.19
N ASP A 607 0.18 3.90 -27.38
CA ASP A 607 -1.15 3.34 -27.13
C ASP A 607 -2.05 4.32 -26.35
N LYS A 608 -3.36 4.09 -26.42
CA LYS A 608 -4.38 4.94 -25.79
C LYS A 608 -5.25 4.07 -24.88
N GLY A 609 -5.62 4.59 -23.72
CA GLY A 609 -6.43 3.81 -22.81
C GLY A 609 -6.79 4.54 -21.53
N VAL A 610 -7.13 3.73 -20.53
CA VAL A 610 -7.54 4.18 -19.20
C VAL A 610 -6.76 3.47 -18.12
N THR A 611 -6.49 4.17 -17.02
CA THR A 611 -5.94 3.58 -15.79
C THR A 611 -6.85 3.94 -14.62
N LEU A 612 -7.19 2.95 -13.81
CA LEU A 612 -7.79 3.12 -12.51
C LEU A 612 -6.78 2.72 -11.44
N ASP A 613 -6.54 3.60 -10.48
CA ASP A 613 -5.73 3.37 -9.30
C ASP A 613 -6.58 3.61 -8.05
N LEU A 614 -6.57 2.68 -7.14
CA LEU A 614 -7.25 2.76 -5.86
C LEU A 614 -6.24 2.53 -4.75
N SER A 615 -6.12 3.46 -3.82
CA SER A 615 -5.20 3.32 -2.69
C SER A 615 -5.82 3.76 -1.38
N ARG A 616 -5.31 3.21 -0.29
CA ARG A 616 -5.61 3.65 1.06
C ARG A 616 -4.35 4.10 1.77
N ARG A 617 -4.39 5.30 2.35
CA ARG A 617 -3.29 5.86 3.14
C ARG A 617 -3.67 5.92 4.61
N PHE A 618 -2.96 5.18 5.43
CA PHE A 618 -3.17 5.15 6.88
C PHE A 618 -2.56 6.36 7.60
N LYS A 619 -2.97 6.58 8.85
CA LYS A 619 -2.46 7.70 9.67
C LYS A 619 -0.95 7.62 9.94
N SER A 620 -0.37 6.42 9.93
CA SER A 620 1.07 6.19 10.02
C SER A 620 1.84 6.70 8.80
N GLY A 621 1.17 6.98 7.68
CA GLY A 621 1.77 7.25 6.38
C GLY A 621 1.88 6.01 5.49
N PHE A 622 1.70 4.80 6.04
CA PHE A 622 1.62 3.57 5.25
C PHE A 622 0.52 3.68 4.19
N GLN A 623 0.84 3.28 2.96
CA GLN A 623 -0.10 3.28 1.85
C GLN A 623 -0.07 1.94 1.13
N ALA A 624 -1.23 1.41 0.83
CA ALA A 624 -1.40 0.24 -0.02
C ALA A 624 -2.36 0.60 -1.16
N GLY A 625 -2.03 0.20 -2.38
CA GLY A 625 -2.85 0.49 -3.55
C GLY A 625 -2.79 -0.61 -4.61
N VAL A 626 -3.78 -0.59 -5.48
CA VAL A 626 -3.90 -1.45 -6.65
C VAL A 626 -4.19 -0.60 -7.87
N PHE A 627 -3.69 -1.02 -9.02
CA PHE A 627 -3.99 -0.34 -10.28
C PHE A 627 -4.27 -1.34 -11.40
N ALA A 628 -4.98 -0.86 -12.40
CA ALA A 628 -5.21 -1.57 -13.64
C ALA A 628 -5.24 -0.57 -14.81
N SER A 629 -4.51 -0.88 -15.89
CA SER A 629 -4.44 -0.08 -17.11
C SER A 629 -4.89 -0.91 -18.29
N LYS A 630 -5.93 -0.46 -18.97
CA LYS A 630 -6.42 -1.10 -20.20
C LYS A 630 -6.28 -0.14 -21.37
N THR A 631 -5.54 -0.56 -22.38
CA THR A 631 -5.32 0.22 -23.60
C THR A 631 -5.95 -0.45 -24.83
N ASN A 632 -5.80 0.16 -25.97
CA ASN A 632 -6.29 -0.34 -27.25
C ASN A 632 -5.43 -1.49 -27.82
N LEU A 633 -4.35 -1.88 -27.13
CA LEU A 633 -3.53 -3.03 -27.52
C LEU A 633 -4.26 -4.35 -27.25
N SER A 634 -4.08 -5.32 -28.13
CA SER A 634 -4.47 -6.71 -27.87
C SER A 634 -3.50 -7.37 -26.87
N ALA A 635 -3.91 -8.47 -26.27
CA ALA A 635 -3.05 -9.23 -25.36
C ALA A 635 -1.78 -9.77 -26.07
N GLU A 636 -1.91 -10.14 -27.34
CA GLU A 636 -0.80 -10.62 -28.18
C GLU A 636 0.22 -9.51 -28.46
N GLU A 637 -0.24 -8.30 -28.80
CA GLU A 637 0.62 -7.13 -29.02
C GLU A 637 1.31 -6.70 -27.73
N PHE A 638 0.61 -6.74 -26.60
CA PHE A 638 1.16 -6.41 -25.28
C PHE A 638 2.25 -7.43 -24.88
N GLY A 639 2.03 -8.73 -25.10
CA GLY A 639 3.02 -9.80 -24.97
C GLY A 639 3.40 -10.16 -23.52
N GLU A 640 2.77 -9.57 -22.52
CA GLU A 640 3.06 -9.78 -21.09
C GLU A 640 1.77 -10.04 -20.27
N GLY A 641 0.78 -10.68 -20.88
CA GLY A 641 -0.54 -10.96 -20.34
C GLY A 641 -1.63 -10.14 -21.02
N SER A 642 -2.81 -10.03 -20.41
CA SER A 642 -3.97 -9.40 -21.07
C SER A 642 -4.02 -7.87 -20.94
N PHE A 643 -3.46 -7.32 -19.87
CA PHE A 643 -3.38 -5.88 -19.59
C PHE A 643 -2.47 -5.61 -18.38
N ASP A 644 -2.00 -4.36 -18.23
CA ASP A 644 -1.15 -3.97 -17.11
C ASP A 644 -1.95 -3.81 -15.82
N LYS A 645 -1.49 -4.43 -14.76
CA LYS A 645 -2.11 -4.39 -13.44
C LYS A 645 -1.09 -4.69 -12.36
N GLY A 646 -1.33 -4.17 -11.19
CA GLY A 646 -0.41 -4.40 -10.07
C GLY A 646 -0.95 -3.88 -8.74
N PHE A 647 -0.12 -4.06 -7.74
CA PHE A 647 -0.28 -3.46 -6.43
C PHE A 647 1.00 -2.73 -6.04
N TYR A 648 0.89 -1.82 -5.10
CA TYR A 648 2.04 -1.16 -4.50
C TYR A 648 1.82 -0.94 -3.02
N ILE A 649 2.95 -0.91 -2.30
CA ILE A 649 3.01 -0.65 -0.88
C ILE A 649 4.06 0.43 -0.67
N SER A 650 3.73 1.45 0.11
CA SER A 650 4.65 2.50 0.55
C SER A 650 4.71 2.50 2.07
N ILE A 651 5.91 2.33 2.61
CA ILE A 651 6.20 2.41 4.04
C ILE A 651 6.96 3.71 4.25
N PRO A 652 6.48 4.62 5.14
CA PRO A 652 7.10 5.93 5.37
C PRO A 652 8.45 5.83 6.08
#